data_e4a450ca7b582381c97f10acfff3b099
#
_entry.id   e4a450ca7b582381c97f10acfff3b099
#
_cell.length_a   1.000
_cell.length_b   1.000
_cell.length_c   1.000
_cell.angle_alpha   90.00
_cell.angle_beta   90.00
_cell.angle_gamma   90.00
#
_symmetry.space_group_name_H-M   'P 1'
#
loop_
_entity.id
_entity.type
_entity.pdbx_description
1 polymer ?
#
loop_
_entity_poly.entity_id
_entity_poly.type
_entity_poly.pdbx_seq_one_letter_code
_entity_poly.pdbx_strand_id
1 'polypeptide(L)'
;MIPTNYYLFDFLDFDENLSKQESLWKACQPTSVTEHQGDIWVTVPFQKQQNSNDMAPDTTAEREVYTVIIRQYAPKIIRVFAAFSPTAAVPADSDEMLQYSERVKQMPLRVEQVEAGWRITDEAGVMRAFINVQQPPLHRWSTLLPDPQETFDLRLYPDGKREVRLAAYDHFSPPRYDALPLGYCKTGTTIDRATLSFECKADECFAGTGERFAKMDLSGQTFYLKNQDGQGVNNRRTYKNIPFYLSSRMYGVFYHTCAHAKLSLAGFSTRSVEFMERQAMIDAFVIGGDHPEEILRGYRDLTGYPSMPPLWSFGVWMSRMTYFSADEVEEICQRMRQEHYPCDVIHLDTGWFKTDWLCEWKFNDERFPDPKAFIHRLKDNGYRVTLWQLPYVAEEAEQITEARENKYICTLTKQQAGDGSNFSALDYAGTIDFTSKKATEWYKSLLRNLLQMGVAAIKTDFGENIHMDAVYENMKPELLNNLYALLYQKAAYEVTKEVTGDGIVWARAAWAGCQRYPLHWGGDSCSSLDGMAGSLKGGLHFGLSGFAFWSHDVPGFHSLPNFMNTCVRDDVYVRWTQFGVFSSHIRYHGTSRREPWHYPAIAPIVKKWWNLRYRLIPYIVSQSEQATKSGSTLVQALIFHHPHNRLCWHIDDEYYFGNDFLVAPVMNSENRRDIYLPEGEWTHLFTGEQYHGDQWLHDVEVPLEQMPVFVRRGAVIPVYPEHVECTDQMDMSKVEQLIIDEHFKGIAL
;
A
#
# COMPACT_ATOMS: atom_id res chain seq x y z
N MET A 1 24.67 -24.75 26.65
CA MET A 1 24.89 -23.29 26.54
C MET A 1 23.71 -22.69 25.78
N ILE A 2 23.09 -21.66 26.24
CA ILE A 2 21.98 -21.01 25.49
C ILE A 2 22.63 -20.17 24.40
N PRO A 3 22.26 -20.35 23.11
CA PRO A 3 22.79 -19.54 22.04
C PRO A 3 22.53 -18.06 22.31
N THR A 4 23.55 -17.21 22.21
CA THR A 4 23.43 -15.78 22.51
C THR A 4 22.69 -15.00 21.41
N ASN A 5 22.50 -15.59 20.23
CA ASN A 5 21.93 -14.94 19.05
C ASN A 5 20.76 -15.72 18.43
N TYR A 6 20.05 -16.52 19.22
CA TYR A 6 19.00 -17.43 18.74
C TYR A 6 17.95 -16.72 17.84
N TYR A 7 17.39 -15.62 18.33
CA TYR A 7 16.37 -14.88 17.58
C TYR A 7 16.93 -14.19 16.33
N LEU A 8 18.18 -13.76 16.38
CA LEU A 8 18.83 -13.12 15.24
C LEU A 8 19.04 -14.10 14.08
N PHE A 9 19.42 -15.34 14.36
CA PHE A 9 19.58 -16.37 13.33
C PHE A 9 18.25 -16.74 12.68
N ASP A 10 17.19 -16.85 13.47
CA ASP A 10 15.85 -17.09 12.98
C ASP A 10 15.37 -15.98 12.03
N PHE A 11 15.58 -14.72 12.43
CA PHE A 11 15.21 -13.59 11.59
C PHE A 11 16.02 -13.55 10.28
N LEU A 12 17.29 -13.84 10.34
CA LEU A 12 18.19 -13.80 9.17
C LEU A 12 18.13 -15.05 8.28
N ASP A 13 17.27 -16.01 8.58
CA ASP A 13 17.17 -17.31 7.89
C ASP A 13 18.48 -18.12 7.93
N PHE A 14 19.16 -18.13 9.08
CA PHE A 14 20.31 -19.00 9.35
C PHE A 14 19.88 -20.18 10.23
N ASP A 15 20.57 -21.31 10.06
CA ASP A 15 20.56 -22.36 11.08
C ASP A 15 21.28 -21.89 12.35
N GLU A 16 21.06 -22.56 13.50
CA GLU A 16 21.73 -22.26 14.78
C GLU A 16 23.25 -22.19 14.65
N ASN A 17 23.81 -22.88 13.66
CA ASN A 17 25.20 -22.79 13.28
C ASN A 17 25.28 -22.19 11.87
N LEU A 18 25.97 -21.05 11.75
CA LEU A 18 26.33 -20.52 10.43
C LEU A 18 27.05 -21.59 9.61
N SER A 19 26.63 -21.76 8.36
CA SER A 19 27.37 -22.62 7.45
C SER A 19 28.81 -22.10 7.28
N LYS A 20 29.73 -22.97 6.85
CA LYS A 20 31.14 -22.53 6.60
C LYS A 20 31.27 -21.43 5.54
N GLN A 21 30.20 -21.22 4.75
CA GLN A 21 30.17 -20.22 3.68
C GLN A 21 29.45 -18.91 4.09
N GLU A 22 28.68 -18.94 5.18
CA GLU A 22 27.91 -17.79 5.65
C GLU A 22 28.60 -17.12 6.82
N SER A 23 28.51 -15.79 6.87
CA SER A 23 29.00 -15.00 8.00
C SER A 23 28.13 -13.77 8.21
N LEU A 24 27.92 -13.45 9.49
CA LEU A 24 27.18 -12.26 9.95
C LEU A 24 28.20 -11.22 10.42
N TRP A 25 27.97 -9.97 10.03
CA TRP A 25 28.80 -8.82 10.35
C TRP A 25 27.98 -7.75 11.03
N LYS A 26 28.42 -7.29 12.20
CA LYS A 26 27.74 -6.25 12.98
C LYS A 26 28.50 -4.94 12.96
N ALA A 27 27.79 -3.83 12.96
CA ALA A 27 28.33 -2.51 13.17
C ALA A 27 28.89 -2.37 14.60
N CYS A 28 30.09 -1.82 14.73
CA CYS A 28 30.75 -1.47 15.98
C CYS A 28 30.71 0.05 16.20
N GLN A 29 31.29 0.53 17.31
CA GLN A 29 31.46 1.95 17.54
C GLN A 29 32.22 2.61 16.37
N PRO A 30 31.80 3.79 15.91
CA PRO A 30 32.46 4.48 14.82
C PRO A 30 33.86 4.96 15.21
N THR A 31 34.74 4.98 14.23
CA THR A 31 36.10 5.48 14.38
C THR A 31 36.24 6.96 14.06
N SER A 32 35.34 7.50 13.24
CA SER A 32 35.27 8.94 12.96
C SER A 32 33.88 9.37 12.55
N VAL A 33 33.55 10.63 12.82
CA VAL A 33 32.30 11.29 12.40
C VAL A 33 32.69 12.66 11.85
N THR A 34 32.35 12.94 10.59
CA THR A 34 32.79 14.14 9.87
C THR A 34 31.66 14.76 9.08
N GLU A 35 31.72 16.08 8.89
CA GLU A 35 30.84 16.82 8.00
C GLU A 35 31.32 16.71 6.55
N HIS A 36 30.38 16.42 5.63
CA HIS A 36 30.67 16.40 4.20
C HIS A 36 29.49 16.91 3.40
N GLN A 37 29.59 18.07 2.77
CA GLN A 37 28.57 18.69 1.92
C GLN A 37 27.16 18.78 2.59
N GLY A 38 27.14 19.04 3.90
CA GLY A 38 25.90 19.15 4.68
C GLY A 38 25.38 17.82 5.25
N ASP A 39 25.96 16.69 4.88
CA ASP A 39 25.72 15.39 5.47
C ASP A 39 26.72 15.11 6.61
N ILE A 40 26.37 14.12 7.43
CA ILE A 40 27.32 13.52 8.39
C ILE A 40 27.74 12.15 7.89
N TRP A 41 29.07 12.00 7.71
CA TRP A 41 29.69 10.75 7.34
C TRP A 41 30.29 10.09 8.57
N VAL A 42 29.85 8.87 8.83
CA VAL A 42 30.23 8.07 9.97
C VAL A 42 31.02 6.87 9.49
N THR A 43 32.31 6.79 9.86
CA THR A 43 33.17 5.63 9.54
C THR A 43 32.93 4.54 10.57
N VAL A 44 32.31 3.45 10.15
CA VAL A 44 31.86 2.37 11.01
C VAL A 44 32.63 1.09 10.71
N PRO A 45 33.38 0.52 11.66
CA PRO A 45 33.90 -0.83 11.57
C PRO A 45 32.77 -1.84 11.73
N PHE A 46 32.78 -2.87 10.89
CA PHE A 46 31.91 -4.04 11.01
C PHE A 46 32.75 -5.25 11.37
N GLN A 47 32.35 -5.95 12.41
CA GLN A 47 33.05 -7.11 12.93
C GLN A 47 32.30 -8.40 12.58
N LYS A 48 33.04 -9.37 12.05
CA LYS A 48 32.50 -10.71 11.80
C LYS A 48 32.11 -11.35 13.13
N GLN A 49 30.90 -11.88 13.20
CA GLN A 49 30.40 -12.59 14.36
C GLN A 49 30.93 -14.00 14.36
N GLN A 50 31.35 -14.46 15.55
CA GLN A 50 31.64 -15.85 15.76
C GLN A 50 30.37 -16.68 15.89
N ASN A 51 30.51 -17.98 15.79
CA ASN A 51 29.44 -18.93 16.04
C ASN A 51 28.85 -18.68 17.44
N SER A 52 27.53 -18.76 17.55
CA SER A 52 26.73 -18.44 18.74
C SER A 52 27.14 -19.13 20.04
N ASN A 53 28.00 -20.15 19.97
CA ASN A 53 28.46 -20.92 21.12
C ASN A 53 29.74 -20.36 21.78
N ASP A 54 30.41 -19.38 21.18
CA ASP A 54 31.60 -18.76 21.75
C ASP A 54 31.28 -17.54 22.59
N MET A 55 31.47 -17.63 23.90
CA MET A 55 31.24 -16.56 24.83
C MET A 55 32.48 -15.65 25.07
N ALA A 56 33.62 -15.99 24.50
CA ALA A 56 34.83 -15.17 24.59
C ALA A 56 34.82 -14.05 23.52
N PRO A 57 35.21 -12.81 23.87
CA PRO A 57 35.41 -11.79 22.86
C PRO A 57 36.55 -12.21 21.95
N ASP A 58 36.28 -12.31 20.65
CA ASP A 58 37.33 -12.54 19.68
C ASP A 58 38.01 -11.21 19.35
N THR A 59 39.12 -10.96 20.02
CA THR A 59 39.96 -9.78 19.74
C THR A 59 40.67 -9.87 18.37
N THR A 60 40.60 -11.05 17.71
CA THR A 60 41.19 -11.30 16.38
C THR A 60 40.17 -11.36 15.26
N ALA A 61 38.87 -11.10 15.57
CA ALA A 61 37.81 -11.15 14.56
C ALA A 61 38.08 -10.19 13.38
N GLU A 62 37.81 -10.70 12.18
CA GLU A 62 37.92 -9.91 10.96
C GLU A 62 37.06 -8.65 11.04
N ARG A 63 37.60 -7.53 10.57
CA ARG A 63 36.87 -6.24 10.50
C ARG A 63 36.94 -5.69 9.09
N GLU A 64 35.80 -5.12 8.68
CA GLU A 64 35.68 -4.32 7.46
C GLU A 64 35.12 -2.94 7.84
N VAL A 65 35.41 -1.92 7.05
CA VAL A 65 35.03 -0.55 7.36
C VAL A 65 34.18 0.00 6.23
N TYR A 66 33.00 0.51 6.59
CA TYR A 66 32.09 1.17 5.65
C TYR A 66 31.63 2.53 6.19
N THR A 67 31.11 3.36 5.30
CA THR A 67 30.58 4.67 5.65
C THR A 67 29.05 4.60 5.80
N VAL A 68 28.55 5.09 6.93
CA VAL A 68 27.13 5.37 7.13
C VAL A 68 26.92 6.87 6.96
N ILE A 69 25.96 7.26 6.13
CA ILE A 69 25.63 8.66 5.86
C ILE A 69 24.32 9.01 6.55
N ILE A 70 24.32 10.11 7.30
CA ILE A 70 23.12 10.68 7.93
C ILE A 70 22.84 12.01 7.23
N ARG A 71 21.65 12.14 6.64
CA ARG A 71 21.17 13.34 5.96
C ARG A 71 19.84 13.80 6.55
N GLN A 72 19.71 15.10 6.75
CA GLN A 72 18.47 15.72 7.21
C GLN A 72 17.78 16.41 6.05
N TYR A 73 16.45 16.23 5.98
CA TYR A 73 15.58 17.01 5.11
C TYR A 73 14.52 17.77 5.93
N ALA A 74 14.10 18.94 5.46
CA ALA A 74 12.89 19.59 5.89
C ALA A 74 11.69 18.96 5.16
N PRO A 75 10.52 18.88 5.78
CA PRO A 75 10.26 18.99 7.22
C PRO A 75 10.36 17.63 7.92
N LYS A 76 11.16 17.52 8.97
CA LYS A 76 11.15 16.41 9.93
C LYS A 76 11.54 15.03 9.36
N ILE A 77 12.46 14.96 8.38
CA ILE A 77 12.89 13.70 7.74
C ILE A 77 14.40 13.52 7.90
N ILE A 78 14.82 12.37 8.44
CA ILE A 78 16.22 11.94 8.48
C ILE A 78 16.39 10.70 7.60
N ARG A 79 17.42 10.70 6.76
CA ARG A 79 17.84 9.53 5.97
C ARG A 79 19.08 8.92 6.59
N VAL A 80 19.08 7.59 6.74
CA VAL A 80 20.24 6.78 7.09
C VAL A 80 20.55 5.87 5.92
N PHE A 81 21.75 6.03 5.37
CA PHE A 81 22.20 5.30 4.20
C PHE A 81 23.52 4.58 4.47
N ALA A 82 23.65 3.32 4.08
CA ALA A 82 24.86 2.54 4.13
C ALA A 82 24.93 1.61 2.92
N ALA A 83 25.94 1.79 2.07
CA ALA A 83 26.26 0.87 0.99
C ALA A 83 27.51 0.08 1.36
N PHE A 84 27.40 -1.25 1.39
CA PHE A 84 28.49 -2.16 1.73
C PHE A 84 29.29 -2.47 0.45
N SER A 85 30.03 -1.48 -0.01
CA SER A 85 30.84 -1.52 -1.23
C SER A 85 32.23 -0.93 -0.93
N PRO A 86 33.29 -1.38 -1.63
CA PRO A 86 34.64 -0.82 -1.50
C PRO A 86 34.74 0.66 -1.86
N THR A 87 33.84 1.16 -2.70
CA THR A 87 33.73 2.59 -3.06
C THR A 87 32.59 3.20 -2.29
N ALA A 88 32.85 4.30 -1.55
CA ALA A 88 31.80 5.04 -0.87
C ALA A 88 30.75 5.48 -1.88
N ALA A 89 29.54 4.93 -1.74
CA ALA A 89 28.40 5.35 -2.53
C ALA A 89 27.67 6.49 -1.81
N VAL A 90 27.09 7.41 -2.58
CA VAL A 90 26.24 8.49 -2.08
C VAL A 90 24.80 8.14 -2.42
N PRO A 91 23.84 8.41 -1.51
CA PRO A 91 22.44 8.12 -1.77
C PRO A 91 21.91 8.95 -2.95
N ALA A 92 21.18 8.32 -3.86
CA ALA A 92 20.49 9.01 -4.94
C ALA A 92 19.30 9.82 -4.39
N ASP A 93 19.09 11.02 -4.90
CA ASP A 93 17.98 11.90 -4.51
C ASP A 93 16.76 11.78 -5.43
N SER A 94 16.84 10.98 -6.49
CA SER A 94 15.73 10.71 -7.40
C SER A 94 15.90 9.36 -8.08
N ASP A 95 14.81 8.63 -8.18
CA ASP A 95 14.65 7.42 -9.00
C ASP A 95 13.16 7.19 -9.30
N GLU A 96 12.76 5.98 -9.68
CA GLU A 96 11.36 5.69 -9.95
C GLU A 96 10.47 5.78 -8.69
N MET A 97 10.98 5.48 -7.50
CA MET A 97 10.23 5.57 -6.24
C MET A 97 10.26 6.98 -5.64
N LEU A 98 11.38 7.68 -5.75
CA LEU A 98 11.59 9.02 -5.16
C LEU A 98 11.17 10.13 -6.12
N GLN A 99 10.20 10.93 -5.70
CA GLN A 99 9.77 12.15 -6.36
C GLN A 99 9.57 13.25 -5.32
N TYR A 100 10.64 13.95 -5.01
CA TYR A 100 10.63 14.95 -3.96
C TYR A 100 9.71 16.11 -4.28
N SER A 101 8.88 16.50 -3.31
CA SER A 101 8.12 17.75 -3.36
C SER A 101 9.05 18.95 -3.13
N GLU A 102 8.57 20.16 -3.44
CA GLU A 102 9.30 21.41 -3.17
C GLU A 102 9.62 21.63 -1.68
N ARG A 103 8.95 20.93 -0.79
CA ARG A 103 9.17 20.97 0.67
C ARG A 103 10.40 20.17 1.10
N VAL A 104 10.80 19.17 0.34
CA VAL A 104 11.96 18.33 0.66
C VAL A 104 13.23 19.06 0.28
N LYS A 105 13.88 19.66 1.27
CA LYS A 105 15.13 20.39 1.10
C LYS A 105 16.16 19.83 2.07
N GLN A 106 17.36 19.52 1.57
CA GLN A 106 18.47 19.14 2.42
C GLN A 106 18.78 20.28 3.41
N MET A 107 18.92 19.90 4.68
CA MET A 107 19.32 20.79 5.76
C MET A 107 20.75 20.43 6.18
N PRO A 108 21.71 21.36 6.13
CA PRO A 108 23.08 21.08 6.57
C PRO A 108 23.13 20.67 8.04
N LEU A 109 23.86 19.62 8.31
CA LEU A 109 24.14 19.12 9.66
C LEU A 109 25.54 19.55 10.10
N ARG A 110 25.69 19.72 11.41
CA ARG A 110 26.94 20.00 12.11
C ARG A 110 27.20 18.92 13.13
N VAL A 111 28.46 18.56 13.35
CA VAL A 111 28.85 17.58 14.35
C VAL A 111 29.81 18.17 15.38
N GLU A 112 29.54 17.87 16.65
CA GLU A 112 30.39 18.21 17.78
C GLU A 112 30.74 16.92 18.55
N GLN A 113 32.01 16.70 18.82
CA GLN A 113 32.43 15.63 19.71
C GLN A 113 32.24 16.07 21.15
N VAL A 114 31.53 15.25 21.93
CA VAL A 114 31.31 15.44 23.39
C VAL A 114 31.79 14.21 24.14
N GLU A 115 31.86 14.28 25.48
CA GLU A 115 32.33 13.17 26.32
C GLU A 115 31.55 11.88 26.08
N ALA A 116 30.23 11.98 25.83
CA ALA A 116 29.36 10.82 25.62
C ALA A 116 29.33 10.29 24.18
N GLY A 117 29.98 10.99 23.21
CA GLY A 117 29.96 10.62 21.79
C GLY A 117 29.96 11.82 20.85
N TRP A 118 29.08 11.79 19.85
CA TRP A 118 28.93 12.87 18.86
C TRP A 118 27.52 13.40 18.85
N ARG A 119 27.39 14.70 19.06
CA ARG A 119 26.14 15.45 18.93
C ARG A 119 26.04 15.99 17.51
N ILE A 120 24.93 15.70 16.83
CA ILE A 120 24.66 16.15 15.46
C ILE A 120 23.45 17.09 15.51
N THR A 121 23.64 18.34 15.05
CA THR A 121 22.62 19.39 15.06
C THR A 121 22.43 19.97 13.68
N ASP A 122 21.29 20.61 13.43
CA ASP A 122 21.10 21.49 12.31
C ASP A 122 21.71 22.88 12.58
N GLU A 123 21.63 23.79 11.58
CA GLU A 123 22.15 25.15 11.69
C GLU A 123 21.45 26.01 12.78
N ALA A 124 20.25 25.63 13.21
CA ALA A 124 19.53 26.27 14.31
C ALA A 124 19.93 25.69 15.69
N GLY A 125 20.85 24.74 15.73
CA GLY A 125 21.30 24.07 16.95
C GLY A 125 20.32 23.02 17.50
N VAL A 126 19.29 22.64 16.73
CA VAL A 126 18.35 21.58 17.11
C VAL A 126 19.02 20.23 16.90
N MET A 127 18.99 19.38 17.93
CA MET A 127 19.55 18.03 17.85
C MET A 127 18.79 17.18 16.82
N ARG A 128 19.52 16.59 15.89
CA ARG A 128 19.00 15.74 14.81
C ARG A 128 19.44 14.29 14.93
N ALA A 129 20.64 14.08 15.46
CA ALA A 129 21.12 12.75 15.79
C ALA A 129 22.11 12.79 16.94
N PHE A 130 22.30 11.66 17.60
CA PHE A 130 23.32 11.46 18.60
C PHE A 130 23.93 10.05 18.44
N ILE A 131 25.24 9.98 18.36
CA ILE A 131 25.97 8.70 18.35
C ILE A 131 26.60 8.53 19.72
N ASN A 132 26.10 7.56 20.47
CA ASN A 132 26.54 7.30 21.83
C ASN A 132 27.71 6.31 21.84
N VAL A 133 28.77 6.64 22.59
CA VAL A 133 29.92 5.76 22.81
C VAL A 133 30.09 5.33 24.27
N GLN A 134 29.30 5.90 25.17
CA GLN A 134 29.30 5.45 26.56
C GLN A 134 28.50 4.15 26.67
N GLN A 135 29.17 3.12 27.14
CA GLN A 135 28.53 1.85 27.48
C GLN A 135 27.82 2.00 28.82
N PRO A 136 26.59 1.53 29.00
CA PRO A 136 25.98 1.47 30.31
C PRO A 136 26.82 0.56 31.23
N PRO A 137 26.97 0.88 32.53
CA PRO A 137 27.67 0.01 33.47
C PRO A 137 26.96 -1.34 33.51
N LEU A 138 27.63 -2.39 33.11
CA LEU A 138 27.12 -3.75 33.22
C LEU A 138 27.31 -4.26 34.63
N HIS A 139 26.23 -4.79 35.21
CA HIS A 139 26.35 -5.61 36.38
C HIS A 139 27.01 -6.92 36.02
N ARG A 140 28.30 -7.01 36.19
CA ARG A 140 29.06 -8.25 35.97
C ARG A 140 28.74 -9.24 37.08
N TRP A 141 28.13 -10.34 36.73
CA TRP A 141 27.94 -11.48 37.63
C TRP A 141 29.23 -12.29 37.77
N SER A 142 30.12 -12.13 36.80
CA SER A 142 31.42 -12.86 36.77
C SER A 142 32.45 -12.06 35.98
N THR A 143 33.67 -12.05 36.47
CA THR A 143 34.84 -11.51 35.76
C THR A 143 35.25 -12.35 34.51
N LEU A 144 34.62 -13.51 34.34
CA LEU A 144 34.81 -14.38 33.16
C LEU A 144 33.92 -14.02 31.98
N LEU A 145 32.93 -13.15 32.18
CA LEU A 145 32.09 -12.69 31.06
C LEU A 145 32.84 -11.60 30.28
N PRO A 146 32.79 -11.64 28.94
CA PRO A 146 33.39 -10.60 28.11
C PRO A 146 32.78 -9.23 28.41
N ASP A 147 33.56 -8.17 28.20
CA ASP A 147 33.03 -6.82 28.17
C ASP A 147 31.94 -6.73 27.11
N PRO A 148 30.90 -5.88 27.36
CA PRO A 148 29.91 -5.64 26.32
C PRO A 148 30.65 -5.21 25.07
N GLN A 149 30.32 -5.89 23.99
CA GLN A 149 30.95 -5.57 22.72
C GLN A 149 30.52 -4.16 22.35
N GLU A 150 31.48 -3.40 21.85
CA GLU A 150 31.24 -2.09 21.26
C GLU A 150 30.09 -2.17 20.24
N THR A 151 29.03 -1.40 20.45
CA THR A 151 27.86 -1.40 19.59
C THR A 151 27.71 -0.05 18.90
N PHE A 152 27.11 -0.06 17.73
CA PHE A 152 26.70 1.15 17.03
C PHE A 152 25.39 1.66 17.63
N ASP A 153 25.45 2.67 18.52
CA ASP A 153 24.29 3.28 19.17
C ASP A 153 23.98 4.64 18.52
N LEU A 154 23.13 4.62 17.52
CA LEU A 154 22.65 5.82 16.81
C LEU A 154 21.23 6.14 17.23
N ARG A 155 20.99 7.37 17.65
CA ARG A 155 19.70 7.94 18.03
C ARG A 155 19.35 9.07 17.08
N LEU A 156 18.17 9.03 16.50
CA LEU A 156 17.66 9.98 15.52
C LEU A 156 16.55 10.81 16.12
N TYR A 157 16.52 12.10 15.80
CA TYR A 157 15.52 13.06 16.29
C TYR A 157 14.93 13.82 15.07
N PRO A 158 14.08 13.19 14.25
CA PRO A 158 13.63 13.79 12.98
C PRO A 158 12.91 15.13 13.18
N ASP A 159 12.15 15.28 14.26
CA ASP A 159 11.46 16.50 14.64
C ASP A 159 12.19 17.30 15.76
N GLY A 160 13.39 16.87 16.14
CA GLY A 160 14.17 17.48 17.24
C GLY A 160 13.71 17.11 18.65
N LYS A 161 12.69 16.27 18.79
CA LYS A 161 12.09 15.88 20.09
C LYS A 161 12.00 14.37 20.27
N ARG A 162 11.44 13.65 19.28
CA ARG A 162 11.23 12.20 19.35
C ARG A 162 12.52 11.46 19.08
N GLU A 163 12.88 10.59 20.01
CA GLU A 163 13.98 9.68 19.81
C GLU A 163 13.51 8.42 19.05
N VAL A 164 14.17 8.14 17.95
CA VAL A 164 14.10 6.88 17.22
C VAL A 164 15.50 6.28 17.23
N ARG A 165 15.70 5.24 18.02
CA ARG A 165 17.01 4.66 18.28
C ARG A 165 17.20 3.37 17.49
N LEU A 166 18.38 3.17 16.94
CA LEU A 166 18.74 1.85 16.42
C LEU A 166 18.73 0.83 17.56
N ALA A 167 18.23 -0.37 17.29
CA ALA A 167 18.11 -1.41 18.28
C ALA A 167 19.49 -1.78 18.87
N ALA A 168 19.54 -1.86 20.18
CA ALA A 168 20.70 -2.32 20.89
C ALA A 168 20.52 -3.79 21.29
N TYR A 169 21.59 -4.39 21.73
CA TYR A 169 21.51 -5.73 22.31
C TYR A 169 20.94 -5.70 23.74
N ASP A 170 20.51 -6.87 24.20
CA ASP A 170 20.05 -7.06 25.59
C ASP A 170 21.22 -6.89 26.55
N HIS A 171 21.07 -6.02 27.54
CA HIS A 171 22.04 -5.79 28.60
C HIS A 171 22.01 -6.86 29.71
N PHE A 172 21.20 -7.90 29.55
CA PHE A 172 21.13 -8.99 30.49
C PHE A 172 22.39 -9.86 30.43
N SER A 173 22.68 -10.61 31.47
CA SER A 173 23.85 -11.50 31.50
C SER A 173 23.48 -12.95 31.17
N PRO A 174 24.11 -13.62 30.20
CA PRO A 174 25.14 -13.10 29.29
C PRO A 174 24.55 -12.12 28.25
N PRO A 175 25.31 -11.10 27.83
CA PRO A 175 24.88 -10.19 26.79
C PRO A 175 24.55 -10.93 25.47
N ARG A 176 23.44 -10.60 24.87
CA ARG A 176 23.00 -11.18 23.60
C ARG A 176 22.39 -10.11 22.72
N TYR A 177 22.40 -10.36 21.41
CA TYR A 177 21.69 -9.53 20.47
C TYR A 177 20.29 -10.07 20.29
N ASP A 178 19.28 -9.24 20.57
CA ASP A 178 17.92 -9.50 20.14
C ASP A 178 17.74 -9.06 18.67
N ALA A 179 18.42 -7.97 18.27
CA ALA A 179 18.50 -7.50 16.90
C ALA A 179 19.79 -6.71 16.68
N LEU A 180 20.34 -6.72 15.46
CA LEU A 180 21.48 -5.87 15.12
C LEU A 180 21.02 -4.46 14.80
N PRO A 181 21.60 -3.41 15.41
CA PRO A 181 21.34 -2.04 15.01
C PRO A 181 21.54 -1.80 13.52
N LEU A 182 22.68 -2.28 13.00
CA LEU A 182 23.06 -2.30 11.60
C LEU A 182 24.01 -3.46 11.35
N GLY A 183 23.83 -4.16 10.24
CA GLY A 183 24.69 -5.29 9.88
C GLY A 183 24.49 -5.77 8.46
N TYR A 184 25.28 -6.77 8.08
CA TYR A 184 25.15 -7.47 6.81
C TYR A 184 25.57 -8.92 6.92
N CYS A 185 25.12 -9.72 5.95
CA CYS A 185 25.48 -11.12 5.82
C CYS A 185 26.26 -11.34 4.52
N LYS A 186 27.25 -12.21 4.59
CA LYS A 186 27.99 -12.71 3.42
C LYS A 186 27.75 -14.18 3.22
N THR A 187 27.59 -14.57 1.96
CA THR A 187 27.78 -15.95 1.50
C THR A 187 29.07 -16.00 0.67
N GLY A 188 30.07 -16.70 1.20
CA GLY A 188 31.43 -16.61 0.68
C GLY A 188 32.01 -15.20 0.81
N THR A 189 32.30 -14.56 -0.32
CA THR A 189 32.80 -13.18 -0.38
C THR A 189 31.72 -12.15 -0.75
N THR A 190 30.49 -12.59 -1.08
CA THR A 190 29.42 -11.73 -1.55
C THR A 190 28.53 -11.32 -0.39
N ILE A 191 28.29 -10.01 -0.24
CA ILE A 191 27.27 -9.49 0.67
C ILE A 191 25.92 -9.66 -0.03
N ASP A 192 25.03 -10.46 0.54
CA ASP A 192 23.76 -10.85 -0.04
C ASP A 192 22.54 -10.36 0.76
N ARG A 193 22.76 -9.92 2.00
CA ARG A 193 21.70 -9.38 2.87
C ARG A 193 22.26 -8.23 3.70
N ALA A 194 21.42 -7.23 3.94
CA ALA A 194 21.69 -6.15 4.88
C ALA A 194 20.54 -6.01 5.87
N THR A 195 20.82 -5.59 7.10
CA THR A 195 19.83 -5.44 8.17
C THR A 195 19.97 -4.11 8.88
N LEU A 196 18.82 -3.54 9.23
CA LEU A 196 18.68 -2.35 10.07
C LEU A 196 17.55 -2.58 11.06
N SER A 197 17.76 -2.28 12.34
CA SER A 197 16.75 -2.49 13.35
C SER A 197 16.61 -1.28 14.25
N PHE A 198 15.36 -0.97 14.63
CA PHE A 198 15.03 0.11 15.55
C PHE A 198 14.52 -0.43 16.88
N GLU A 199 14.84 0.24 17.97
CA GLU A 199 14.30 -0.08 19.29
C GLU A 199 12.78 0.09 19.31
N CYS A 200 12.10 -0.88 19.88
CA CYS A 200 10.66 -0.88 20.08
C CYS A 200 10.33 -0.82 21.58
N LYS A 201 9.31 -0.06 21.93
CA LYS A 201 8.79 -0.02 23.30
C LYS A 201 7.68 -1.06 23.48
N ALA A 202 7.52 -1.55 24.71
CA ALA A 202 6.59 -2.64 25.02
C ALA A 202 5.11 -2.33 24.74
N ASP A 203 4.75 -1.06 24.70
CA ASP A 203 3.38 -0.55 24.46
C ASP A 203 3.22 0.06 23.07
N GLU A 204 4.20 -0.13 22.18
CA GLU A 204 4.20 0.43 20.84
C GLU A 204 3.37 -0.41 19.87
N CYS A 205 2.47 0.24 19.15
CA CYS A 205 1.65 -0.34 18.10
C CYS A 205 2.13 0.12 16.72
N PHE A 206 1.87 -0.69 15.70
CA PHE A 206 2.31 -0.43 14.33
C PHE A 206 1.18 -0.60 13.32
N ALA A 207 1.23 0.17 12.23
CA ALA A 207 0.29 0.05 11.12
C ALA A 207 0.98 0.37 9.79
N GLY A 208 0.29 0.18 8.66
CA GLY A 208 0.82 0.41 7.32
C GLY A 208 1.33 -0.87 6.67
N THR A 209 2.51 -0.84 6.06
CA THR A 209 3.19 -1.92 5.32
C THR A 209 2.50 -2.38 4.03
N GLY A 210 1.58 -1.56 3.48
CA GLY A 210 0.78 -1.88 2.31
C GLY A 210 -0.60 -2.42 2.67
N GLU A 211 -1.24 -3.09 1.74
CA GLU A 211 -2.57 -3.67 1.94
C GLU A 211 -2.48 -4.95 2.77
N ARG A 212 -2.71 -4.85 4.08
CA ARG A 212 -2.62 -5.97 5.03
C ARG A 212 -4.00 -6.42 5.49
N PHE A 213 -4.30 -7.68 5.25
CA PHE A 213 -5.55 -8.31 5.67
C PHE A 213 -5.44 -8.79 7.13
N ALA A 214 -5.03 -7.90 8.02
CA ALA A 214 -4.70 -8.18 9.41
C ALA A 214 -5.39 -7.19 10.34
N LYS A 215 -5.30 -7.42 11.66
CA LYS A 215 -5.77 -6.46 12.65
C LYS A 215 -5.05 -5.12 12.53
N MET A 216 -5.64 -4.05 13.03
CA MET A 216 -5.09 -2.70 12.93
C MET A 216 -3.71 -2.58 13.58
N ASP A 217 -3.51 -3.15 14.75
CA ASP A 217 -2.17 -3.23 15.36
C ASP A 217 -1.40 -4.42 14.77
N LEU A 218 -0.32 -4.14 14.06
CA LEU A 218 0.57 -5.13 13.45
C LEU A 218 1.71 -5.58 14.38
N SER A 219 1.73 -5.15 15.64
CA SER A 219 2.75 -5.60 16.59
C SER A 219 2.75 -7.13 16.73
N GLY A 220 3.94 -7.72 16.84
CA GLY A 220 4.11 -9.18 16.85
C GLY A 220 4.05 -9.85 15.47
N GLN A 221 3.89 -9.09 14.38
CA GLN A 221 3.82 -9.63 13.02
C GLN A 221 5.16 -9.54 12.29
N THR A 222 5.39 -10.50 11.39
CA THR A 222 6.52 -10.48 10.46
C THR A 222 6.00 -10.65 9.04
N PHE A 223 6.44 -9.77 8.15
CA PHE A 223 6.01 -9.71 6.75
C PHE A 223 7.19 -9.93 5.80
N TYR A 224 6.93 -10.69 4.73
CA TYR A 224 7.81 -10.75 3.57
C TYR A 224 7.36 -9.68 2.58
N LEU A 225 8.22 -8.71 2.31
CA LEU A 225 7.97 -7.62 1.35
C LEU A 225 8.36 -8.11 -0.05
N LYS A 226 7.52 -8.97 -0.58
CA LYS A 226 7.56 -9.50 -1.94
C LYS A 226 6.15 -9.51 -2.46
N ASN A 227 5.89 -8.74 -3.52
CA ASN A 227 4.59 -8.76 -4.17
C ASN A 227 4.30 -10.14 -4.75
N GLN A 228 3.11 -10.66 -4.48
CA GLN A 228 2.62 -11.95 -4.95
C GLN A 228 1.11 -11.97 -4.94
N ASP A 229 0.54 -12.84 -5.76
CA ASP A 229 -0.90 -13.07 -5.78
C ASP A 229 -1.40 -13.48 -4.39
N GLY A 230 -2.32 -12.70 -3.85
CA GLY A 230 -2.94 -12.93 -2.54
C GLY A 230 -3.96 -14.05 -2.55
N GLN A 231 -4.57 -14.33 -3.69
CA GLN A 231 -5.67 -15.30 -3.84
C GLN A 231 -6.74 -15.13 -2.77
N GLY A 232 -7.13 -13.88 -2.52
CA GLY A 232 -8.08 -13.51 -1.48
C GLY A 232 -7.55 -12.43 -0.54
N VAL A 233 -8.30 -12.16 0.54
CA VAL A 233 -8.08 -11.05 1.49
C VAL A 233 -7.96 -11.55 2.94
N ASN A 234 -7.44 -12.74 3.15
CA ASN A 234 -7.46 -13.44 4.44
C ASN A 234 -6.15 -14.16 4.81
N ASN A 235 -5.04 -13.78 4.15
CA ASN A 235 -3.74 -14.41 4.39
C ASN A 235 -2.59 -13.38 4.38
N ARG A 236 -1.34 -13.85 4.56
CA ARG A 236 -0.16 -12.98 4.65
C ARG A 236 0.31 -12.42 3.30
N ARG A 237 -0.13 -13.00 2.19
CA ARG A 237 0.24 -12.54 0.85
C ARG A 237 -0.54 -11.29 0.52
N THR A 238 0.07 -10.43 -0.27
CA THR A 238 -0.59 -9.24 -0.80
C THR A 238 -0.02 -8.86 -2.15
N TYR A 239 -0.86 -8.32 -3.00
CA TYR A 239 -0.48 -7.68 -4.26
C TYR A 239 0.27 -6.36 -4.06
N LYS A 240 0.19 -5.77 -2.86
CA LYS A 240 0.58 -4.40 -2.56
C LYS A 240 1.36 -4.33 -1.24
N ASN A 241 2.63 -4.75 -1.28
CA ASN A 241 3.55 -4.46 -0.20
C ASN A 241 4.08 -3.03 -0.33
N ILE A 242 4.13 -2.29 0.75
CA ILE A 242 4.78 -0.98 0.81
C ILE A 242 5.83 -1.03 1.92
N PRO A 243 7.11 -0.72 1.63
CA PRO A 243 8.18 -0.79 2.61
C PRO A 243 8.15 0.42 3.56
N PHE A 244 7.00 0.65 4.18
CA PHE A 244 6.74 1.76 5.09
C PHE A 244 5.87 1.29 6.25
N TYR A 245 6.21 1.69 7.47
CA TYR A 245 5.34 1.53 8.64
C TYR A 245 5.18 2.82 9.41
N LEU A 246 4.06 2.93 10.11
CA LEU A 246 3.70 3.98 11.06
C LEU A 246 3.73 3.41 12.49
N SER A 247 4.35 4.15 13.41
CA SER A 247 4.39 3.82 14.85
C SER A 247 3.42 4.71 15.66
N SER A 248 2.84 4.14 16.71
CA SER A 248 2.05 4.87 17.72
C SER A 248 2.86 5.91 18.50
N ARG A 249 4.18 5.90 18.36
CA ARG A 249 5.10 6.94 18.85
C ARG A 249 5.19 8.14 17.92
N MET A 250 4.35 8.20 16.88
CA MET A 250 4.26 9.29 15.91
C MET A 250 5.55 9.50 15.12
N TYR A 251 6.10 8.41 14.62
CA TYR A 251 7.10 8.40 13.55
C TYR A 251 6.73 7.33 12.52
N GLY A 252 7.25 7.47 11.32
CA GLY A 252 7.19 6.44 10.28
C GLY A 252 8.59 6.14 9.76
N VAL A 253 8.78 4.94 9.24
CA VAL A 253 10.02 4.56 8.54
C VAL A 253 9.69 4.08 7.16
N PHE A 254 10.30 4.70 6.16
CA PHE A 254 10.26 4.28 4.77
C PHE A 254 11.61 3.68 4.39
N TYR A 255 11.61 2.41 4.03
CA TYR A 255 12.79 1.74 3.47
C TYR A 255 12.79 1.91 1.95
N HIS A 256 13.76 2.66 1.45
CA HIS A 256 13.91 2.95 0.03
C HIS A 256 14.58 1.76 -0.67
N THR A 257 13.80 0.74 -0.95
CA THR A 257 14.23 -0.50 -1.56
C THR A 257 13.20 -1.07 -2.52
N CYS A 258 13.63 -1.76 -3.54
CA CYS A 258 12.80 -2.64 -4.39
C CYS A 258 13.21 -4.13 -4.23
N ALA A 259 14.23 -4.43 -3.43
CA ALA A 259 14.62 -5.80 -3.14
C ALA A 259 13.56 -6.56 -2.33
N HIS A 260 13.59 -7.88 -2.44
CA HIS A 260 12.83 -8.70 -1.51
C HIS A 260 13.36 -8.48 -0.09
N ALA A 261 12.46 -8.26 0.85
CA ALA A 261 12.82 -7.93 2.22
C ALA A 261 11.93 -8.66 3.24
N LYS A 262 12.36 -8.64 4.48
CA LYS A 262 11.60 -9.12 5.65
C LYS A 262 11.51 -7.97 6.65
N LEU A 263 10.32 -7.70 7.13
CA LEU A 263 10.04 -6.69 8.16
C LEU A 263 9.31 -7.35 9.33
N SER A 264 9.92 -7.31 10.50
CA SER A 264 9.34 -7.80 11.75
C SER A 264 9.02 -6.63 12.66
N LEU A 265 7.74 -6.45 12.96
CA LEU A 265 7.23 -5.41 13.86
C LEU A 265 7.09 -6.01 15.26
N ALA A 266 8.17 -6.07 16.03
CA ALA A 266 8.23 -6.74 17.34
C ALA A 266 7.85 -8.24 17.29
N GLY A 267 8.07 -8.92 16.17
CA GLY A 267 7.67 -10.32 15.98
C GLY A 267 8.73 -11.33 16.40
N PHE A 268 10.00 -11.12 16.04
CA PHE A 268 11.14 -11.93 16.49
C PHE A 268 11.65 -11.47 17.85
N SER A 269 11.89 -10.19 18.03
CA SER A 269 12.17 -9.58 19.32
C SER A 269 11.05 -8.59 19.66
N THR A 270 10.49 -8.70 20.87
CA THR A 270 9.48 -7.75 21.36
C THR A 270 10.05 -6.36 21.68
N ARG A 271 11.35 -6.16 21.46
CA ARG A 271 12.10 -4.94 21.76
C ARG A 271 12.60 -4.22 20.52
N SER A 272 12.35 -4.78 19.32
CA SER A 272 12.85 -4.22 18.08
C SER A 272 11.89 -4.37 16.91
N VAL A 273 11.93 -3.37 16.03
CA VAL A 273 11.48 -3.51 14.65
C VAL A 273 12.70 -3.87 13.82
N GLU A 274 12.65 -5.04 13.17
CA GLU A 274 13.78 -5.60 12.43
C GLU A 274 13.48 -5.60 10.94
N PHE A 275 14.41 -5.06 10.16
CA PHE A 275 14.35 -5.04 8.71
C PHE A 275 15.57 -5.71 8.12
N MET A 276 15.35 -6.61 7.16
CA MET A 276 16.39 -7.27 6.38
C MET A 276 16.00 -7.24 4.91
N GLU A 277 16.92 -6.85 4.05
CA GLU A 277 16.74 -6.86 2.60
C GLU A 277 17.83 -7.67 1.89
N ARG A 278 17.48 -8.23 0.72
CA ARG A 278 18.37 -9.07 -0.08
C ARG A 278 19.20 -8.24 -1.06
N GLN A 279 20.00 -7.33 -0.50
CA GLN A 279 21.01 -6.55 -1.23
C GLN A 279 22.09 -6.05 -0.27
N ALA A 280 23.20 -5.54 -0.81
CA ALA A 280 24.36 -5.05 -0.04
C ALA A 280 24.23 -3.56 0.32
N MET A 281 23.04 -3.12 0.74
CA MET A 281 22.77 -1.71 1.01
C MET A 281 21.61 -1.60 2.03
N ILE A 282 21.60 -0.52 2.78
CA ILE A 282 20.46 -0.04 3.56
C ILE A 282 20.20 1.42 3.21
N ASP A 283 18.96 1.77 2.98
CA ASP A 283 18.52 3.13 2.76
C ASP A 283 17.15 3.35 3.41
N ALA A 284 17.11 4.11 4.49
CA ALA A 284 15.91 4.30 5.30
C ALA A 284 15.66 5.78 5.61
N PHE A 285 14.41 6.21 5.45
CA PHE A 285 13.95 7.53 5.84
C PHE A 285 13.09 7.42 7.10
N VAL A 286 13.49 8.14 8.15
CA VAL A 286 12.73 8.27 9.41
C VAL A 286 11.99 9.59 9.38
N ILE A 287 10.67 9.53 9.48
CA ILE A 287 9.76 10.68 9.32
C ILE A 287 9.07 10.92 10.65
N GLY A 288 9.24 12.10 11.23
CA GLY A 288 8.55 12.51 12.46
C GLY A 288 7.28 13.32 12.15
N GLY A 289 6.31 13.26 13.06
CA GLY A 289 5.08 14.07 12.96
C GLY A 289 4.28 14.03 14.25
N ASP A 290 3.34 14.95 14.44
CA ASP A 290 2.47 14.96 15.61
C ASP A 290 1.17 14.16 15.38
N HIS A 291 0.85 13.88 14.12
CA HIS A 291 -0.30 13.10 13.68
C HIS A 291 0.06 12.19 12.50
N PRO A 292 -0.66 11.07 12.29
CA PRO A 292 -0.46 10.19 11.14
C PRO A 292 -0.49 10.93 9.79
N GLU A 293 -1.38 11.89 9.61
CA GLU A 293 -1.45 12.70 8.39
C GLU A 293 -0.13 13.43 8.10
N GLU A 294 0.54 13.98 9.10
CA GLU A 294 1.81 14.68 8.93
C GLU A 294 2.92 13.71 8.49
N ILE A 295 2.94 12.51 9.07
CA ILE A 295 3.91 11.47 8.72
C ILE A 295 3.67 10.97 7.29
N LEU A 296 2.42 10.71 6.92
CA LEU A 296 2.04 10.30 5.56
C LEU A 296 2.30 11.41 4.54
N ARG A 297 2.12 12.67 4.93
CA ARG A 297 2.53 13.81 4.11
C ARG A 297 4.03 13.80 3.86
N GLY A 298 4.85 13.56 4.91
CA GLY A 298 6.30 13.40 4.76
C GLY A 298 6.68 12.25 3.84
N TYR A 299 5.99 11.11 3.91
CA TYR A 299 6.15 10.00 2.98
C TYR A 299 5.82 10.40 1.53
N ARG A 300 4.70 11.11 1.31
CA ARG A 300 4.32 11.62 -0.02
C ARG A 300 5.25 12.74 -0.51
N ASP A 301 5.81 13.53 0.39
CA ASP A 301 6.84 14.52 0.07
C ASP A 301 8.09 13.86 -0.53
N LEU A 302 8.41 12.64 -0.13
CA LEU A 302 9.50 11.85 -0.69
C LEU A 302 9.11 11.10 -1.96
N THR A 303 7.91 10.53 -2.01
CA THR A 303 7.51 9.54 -3.03
C THR A 303 6.47 10.04 -4.02
N GLY A 304 6.04 11.29 -3.89
CA GLY A 304 5.06 11.94 -4.76
C GLY A 304 3.61 11.81 -4.26
N TYR A 305 2.81 12.79 -4.67
CA TYR A 305 1.40 12.92 -4.31
C TYR A 305 0.50 12.23 -5.33
N PRO A 306 -0.68 11.71 -4.90
CA PRO A 306 -1.68 11.19 -5.82
C PRO A 306 -2.24 12.30 -6.70
N SER A 307 -2.48 11.99 -7.98
CA SER A 307 -3.25 12.87 -8.86
C SER A 307 -4.75 12.77 -8.55
N MET A 308 -5.51 13.82 -8.91
CA MET A 308 -6.97 13.83 -8.75
C MET A 308 -7.61 12.93 -9.82
N PRO A 309 -8.40 11.92 -9.44
CA PRO A 309 -9.19 11.15 -10.40
C PRO A 309 -10.29 12.02 -11.05
N PRO A 310 -10.71 11.72 -12.30
CA PRO A 310 -11.77 12.46 -12.96
C PRO A 310 -13.13 12.27 -12.29
N LEU A 311 -14.03 13.27 -12.39
CA LEU A 311 -15.34 13.28 -11.72
C LEU A 311 -16.14 12.00 -11.98
N TRP A 312 -16.21 11.54 -13.24
CA TRP A 312 -16.97 10.36 -13.62
C TRP A 312 -16.52 9.08 -12.90
N SER A 313 -15.27 9.04 -12.44
CA SER A 313 -14.75 7.85 -11.75
C SER A 313 -15.36 7.63 -10.37
N PHE A 314 -15.91 8.67 -9.73
CA PHE A 314 -16.55 8.57 -8.42
C PHE A 314 -18.00 8.05 -8.48
N GLY A 315 -18.61 7.97 -9.67
CA GLY A 315 -19.87 7.30 -9.91
C GLY A 315 -19.78 5.78 -9.76
N VAL A 316 -20.88 5.10 -10.00
CA VAL A 316 -20.93 3.64 -9.94
C VAL A 316 -20.29 3.04 -11.19
N TRP A 317 -19.47 2.02 -10.99
CA TRP A 317 -18.90 1.18 -12.03
C TRP A 317 -19.62 -0.17 -12.03
N MET A 318 -20.15 -0.56 -13.19
CA MET A 318 -20.74 -1.89 -13.37
C MET A 318 -19.83 -2.77 -14.20
N SER A 319 -19.61 -3.97 -13.71
CA SER A 319 -18.82 -4.99 -14.34
C SER A 319 -19.19 -6.37 -13.82
N ARG A 320 -18.76 -7.37 -14.52
CA ARG A 320 -18.60 -8.75 -14.06
C ARG A 320 -17.52 -9.43 -14.91
N MET A 321 -17.08 -10.57 -14.51
CA MET A 321 -16.16 -11.39 -15.28
C MET A 321 -17.00 -12.45 -16.03
N THR A 322 -17.45 -12.26 -17.27
CA THR A 322 -17.18 -11.12 -18.13
C THR A 322 -18.41 -10.84 -19.01
N TYR A 323 -18.43 -9.75 -19.76
CA TYR A 323 -19.39 -9.49 -20.84
C TYR A 323 -18.79 -9.93 -22.16
N PHE A 324 -19.56 -10.66 -22.98
CA PHE A 324 -19.03 -11.32 -24.16
C PHE A 324 -19.37 -10.64 -25.50
N SER A 325 -20.27 -9.65 -25.52
CA SER A 325 -20.63 -8.96 -26.78
C SER A 325 -21.06 -7.52 -26.55
N ALA A 326 -20.98 -6.73 -27.62
CA ALA A 326 -21.48 -5.36 -27.64
C ALA A 326 -23.00 -5.32 -27.36
N ASP A 327 -23.76 -6.23 -27.95
CA ASP A 327 -25.22 -6.30 -27.76
C ASP A 327 -25.59 -6.56 -26.30
N GLU A 328 -24.91 -7.50 -25.63
CA GLU A 328 -25.13 -7.77 -24.21
C GLU A 328 -24.87 -6.53 -23.34
N VAL A 329 -23.77 -5.83 -23.61
CA VAL A 329 -23.41 -4.61 -22.87
C VAL A 329 -24.43 -3.49 -23.10
N GLU A 330 -24.85 -3.30 -24.36
CA GLU A 330 -25.84 -2.27 -24.71
C GLU A 330 -27.20 -2.55 -24.06
N GLU A 331 -27.65 -3.82 -24.01
CA GLU A 331 -28.87 -4.22 -23.31
C GLU A 331 -28.79 -3.89 -21.82
N ILE A 332 -27.68 -4.20 -21.17
CA ILE A 332 -27.46 -3.92 -19.74
C ILE A 332 -27.46 -2.41 -19.49
N CYS A 333 -26.75 -1.63 -20.29
CA CYS A 333 -26.69 -0.18 -20.16
C CYS A 333 -28.06 0.47 -20.40
N GLN A 334 -28.79 0.00 -21.39
CA GLN A 334 -30.15 0.47 -21.70
C GLN A 334 -31.09 0.17 -20.52
N ARG A 335 -31.03 -1.04 -19.96
CA ARG A 335 -31.87 -1.43 -18.84
C ARG A 335 -31.55 -0.61 -17.58
N MET A 336 -30.30 -0.29 -17.29
CA MET A 336 -29.95 0.59 -16.17
C MET A 336 -30.63 1.95 -16.29
N ARG A 337 -30.63 2.56 -17.48
CA ARG A 337 -31.31 3.85 -17.72
C ARG A 337 -32.83 3.72 -17.59
N GLN A 338 -33.42 2.65 -18.18
CA GLN A 338 -34.85 2.39 -18.11
C GLN A 338 -35.35 2.18 -16.67
N GLU A 339 -34.56 1.51 -15.87
CA GLU A 339 -34.87 1.23 -14.47
C GLU A 339 -34.32 2.32 -13.51
N HIS A 340 -33.73 3.42 -14.04
CA HIS A 340 -33.15 4.52 -13.27
C HIS A 340 -32.11 4.08 -12.21
N TYR A 341 -31.15 3.24 -12.60
CA TYR A 341 -29.96 2.96 -11.83
C TYR A 341 -28.81 3.89 -12.27
N PRO A 342 -28.39 4.84 -11.45
CA PRO A 342 -27.32 5.75 -11.82
C PRO A 342 -25.99 5.00 -11.95
N CYS A 343 -25.30 5.17 -13.09
CA CYS A 343 -24.06 4.47 -13.37
C CYS A 343 -23.23 5.24 -14.41
N ASP A 344 -21.94 5.40 -14.16
CA ASP A 344 -21.02 6.14 -15.04
C ASP A 344 -20.16 5.22 -15.90
N VAL A 345 -19.83 4.03 -15.43
CA VAL A 345 -18.83 3.20 -16.07
C VAL A 345 -19.34 1.80 -16.31
N ILE A 346 -19.10 1.30 -17.52
CA ILE A 346 -19.18 -0.12 -17.84
C ILE A 346 -17.75 -0.65 -18.10
N HIS A 347 -17.37 -1.67 -17.36
CA HIS A 347 -16.05 -2.26 -17.50
C HIS A 347 -16.13 -3.61 -18.23
N LEU A 348 -15.30 -3.76 -19.24
CA LEU A 348 -15.14 -5.01 -19.98
C LEU A 348 -13.91 -5.75 -19.44
N ASP A 349 -14.14 -6.91 -18.88
CA ASP A 349 -13.10 -7.79 -18.34
C ASP A 349 -12.60 -8.77 -19.44
N THR A 350 -12.01 -9.90 -19.12
CA THR A 350 -11.27 -10.82 -20.01
C THR A 350 -11.91 -11.15 -21.37
N GLY A 351 -13.23 -11.09 -21.47
CA GLY A 351 -13.99 -11.53 -22.65
C GLY A 351 -14.04 -10.56 -23.83
N TRP A 352 -13.42 -9.38 -23.78
CA TRP A 352 -13.43 -8.47 -24.93
C TRP A 352 -12.39 -8.81 -26.00
N PHE A 353 -11.36 -9.63 -25.65
CA PHE A 353 -10.34 -10.09 -26.59
C PHE A 353 -10.89 -11.08 -27.61
N LYS A 354 -10.11 -11.31 -28.67
CA LYS A 354 -10.40 -12.32 -29.67
C LYS A 354 -10.62 -13.70 -29.04
N THR A 355 -9.75 -14.09 -28.15
CA THR A 355 -9.89 -15.28 -27.30
C THR A 355 -9.91 -14.83 -25.84
N ASP A 356 -10.89 -15.32 -25.06
CA ASP A 356 -10.99 -15.00 -23.63
C ASP A 356 -9.68 -15.30 -22.90
N TRP A 357 -9.22 -14.38 -22.05
CA TRP A 357 -7.93 -14.39 -21.35
C TRP A 357 -6.67 -14.18 -22.20
N LEU A 358 -6.70 -14.32 -23.52
CA LEU A 358 -5.54 -14.02 -24.36
C LEU A 358 -5.44 -12.52 -24.62
N CYS A 359 -4.60 -11.86 -23.86
CA CYS A 359 -4.40 -10.41 -23.96
C CYS A 359 -3.66 -10.06 -25.27
N GLU A 360 -4.40 -9.64 -26.28
CA GLU A 360 -3.90 -9.21 -27.59
C GLU A 360 -4.09 -7.71 -27.85
N TRP A 361 -4.64 -6.96 -26.88
CA TRP A 361 -4.96 -5.52 -26.99
C TRP A 361 -5.80 -5.19 -28.22
N LYS A 362 -6.66 -6.12 -28.62
CA LYS A 362 -7.54 -6.01 -29.78
C LYS A 362 -8.91 -6.60 -29.46
N PHE A 363 -9.98 -5.89 -29.85
CA PHE A 363 -11.34 -6.41 -29.72
C PHE A 363 -11.59 -7.62 -30.59
N ASN A 364 -12.45 -8.51 -30.15
CA ASN A 364 -12.99 -9.58 -30.97
C ASN A 364 -13.93 -9.01 -32.06
N ASP A 365 -13.60 -9.24 -33.32
CA ASP A 365 -14.32 -8.66 -34.47
C ASP A 365 -15.76 -9.17 -34.63
N GLU A 366 -16.07 -10.39 -34.14
CA GLU A 366 -17.42 -10.98 -34.23
C GLU A 366 -18.33 -10.47 -33.10
N ARG A 367 -17.79 -10.36 -31.90
CA ARG A 367 -18.54 -9.97 -30.71
C ARG A 367 -18.63 -8.45 -30.54
N PHE A 368 -17.65 -7.72 -31.08
CA PHE A 368 -17.55 -6.27 -31.08
C PHE A 368 -17.20 -5.79 -32.52
N PRO A 369 -18.13 -5.90 -33.46
CA PRO A 369 -17.83 -5.70 -34.90
C PRO A 369 -17.38 -4.27 -35.26
N ASP A 370 -17.83 -3.27 -34.51
CA ASP A 370 -17.36 -1.89 -34.62
C ASP A 370 -17.16 -1.31 -33.22
N PRO A 371 -16.01 -1.61 -32.55
CA PRO A 371 -15.80 -1.22 -31.17
C PRO A 371 -15.77 0.29 -30.98
N LYS A 372 -15.32 1.05 -31.98
CA LYS A 372 -15.33 2.52 -31.89
C LYS A 372 -16.76 3.06 -31.86
N ALA A 373 -17.62 2.65 -32.79
CA ALA A 373 -19.01 3.08 -32.81
C ALA A 373 -19.77 2.61 -31.55
N PHE A 374 -19.53 1.39 -31.07
CA PHE A 374 -20.05 0.85 -29.83
C PHE A 374 -19.69 1.74 -28.62
N ILE A 375 -18.40 2.06 -28.44
CA ILE A 375 -17.94 2.90 -27.33
C ILE A 375 -18.55 4.30 -27.41
N HIS A 376 -18.66 4.88 -28.60
CA HIS A 376 -19.29 6.19 -28.78
C HIS A 376 -20.77 6.17 -28.44
N ARG A 377 -21.55 5.14 -28.84
CA ARG A 377 -22.97 5.02 -28.45
C ARG A 377 -23.15 4.95 -26.94
N LEU A 378 -22.29 4.21 -26.23
CA LEU A 378 -22.32 4.17 -24.77
C LEU A 378 -21.97 5.52 -24.16
N LYS A 379 -20.96 6.20 -24.69
CA LYS A 379 -20.58 7.55 -24.23
C LYS A 379 -21.71 8.57 -24.40
N ASP A 380 -22.42 8.54 -25.54
CA ASP A 380 -23.56 9.41 -25.79
C ASP A 380 -24.72 9.16 -24.80
N ASN A 381 -24.78 7.96 -24.21
CA ASN A 381 -25.72 7.59 -23.16
C ASN A 381 -25.14 7.79 -21.73
N GLY A 382 -24.03 8.51 -21.59
CA GLY A 382 -23.43 8.88 -20.31
C GLY A 382 -22.59 7.76 -19.66
N TYR A 383 -22.12 6.77 -20.44
CA TYR A 383 -21.23 5.73 -19.94
C TYR A 383 -19.79 5.93 -20.39
N ARG A 384 -18.85 5.58 -19.55
CA ARG A 384 -17.43 5.40 -19.88
C ARG A 384 -17.13 3.92 -20.01
N VAL A 385 -16.42 3.53 -21.07
CA VAL A 385 -15.96 2.14 -21.25
C VAL A 385 -14.53 2.03 -20.77
N THR A 386 -14.27 1.03 -19.94
CA THR A 386 -12.93 0.71 -19.43
C THR A 386 -12.58 -0.74 -19.75
N LEU A 387 -11.29 -1.03 -19.94
CA LEU A 387 -10.84 -2.35 -20.42
C LEU A 387 -9.86 -2.99 -19.45
N TRP A 388 -10.04 -4.29 -19.27
CA TRP A 388 -9.09 -5.18 -18.59
C TRP A 388 -7.92 -5.54 -19.50
N GLN A 389 -6.73 -5.67 -18.95
CA GLN A 389 -5.56 -6.27 -19.57
C GLN A 389 -4.52 -6.65 -18.51
N LEU A 390 -3.51 -7.42 -18.89
CA LEU A 390 -2.39 -7.85 -18.07
C LEU A 390 -1.06 -7.62 -18.81
N PRO A 391 0.10 -7.63 -18.11
CA PRO A 391 1.38 -7.25 -18.69
C PRO A 391 2.18 -8.45 -19.25
N TYR A 392 1.51 -9.51 -19.67
CA TYR A 392 2.14 -10.71 -20.20
C TYR A 392 1.68 -10.96 -21.64
N VAL A 393 2.56 -11.47 -22.47
CA VAL A 393 2.26 -11.82 -23.87
C VAL A 393 2.15 -13.32 -23.99
N ALA A 394 1.02 -13.80 -24.51
CA ALA A 394 0.77 -15.21 -24.72
C ALA A 394 1.54 -15.74 -25.96
N GLU A 395 1.79 -17.05 -26.00
CA GLU A 395 2.46 -17.71 -27.13
C GLU A 395 1.65 -17.58 -28.42
N GLU A 396 0.32 -17.58 -28.31
CA GLU A 396 -0.64 -17.50 -29.39
C GLU A 396 -0.99 -16.06 -29.82
N ALA A 397 -0.49 -15.06 -29.12
CA ALA A 397 -0.79 -13.66 -29.41
C ALA A 397 -0.20 -13.21 -30.75
N GLU A 398 -0.94 -12.44 -31.52
CA GLU A 398 -0.48 -11.90 -32.82
C GLU A 398 0.84 -11.10 -32.68
N GLN A 399 1.06 -10.47 -31.52
CA GLN A 399 2.21 -9.62 -31.21
C GLN A 399 3.47 -10.41 -30.78
N ILE A 400 3.40 -11.73 -30.58
CA ILE A 400 4.50 -12.49 -29.97
C ILE A 400 5.80 -12.45 -30.81
N THR A 401 5.72 -12.55 -32.14
CA THR A 401 6.89 -12.49 -33.01
C THR A 401 7.58 -11.14 -32.90
N GLU A 402 6.81 -10.05 -33.05
CA GLU A 402 7.32 -8.69 -32.90
C GLU A 402 7.95 -8.46 -31.51
N ALA A 403 7.24 -8.92 -30.46
CA ALA A 403 7.69 -8.75 -29.08
C ALA A 403 9.03 -9.46 -28.78
N ARG A 404 9.23 -10.65 -29.34
CA ARG A 404 10.49 -11.42 -29.21
C ARG A 404 11.63 -10.82 -30.03
N GLU A 405 11.40 -10.55 -31.32
CA GLU A 405 12.42 -10.02 -32.22
C GLU A 405 12.98 -8.68 -31.75
N ASN A 406 12.12 -7.82 -31.23
CA ASN A 406 12.49 -6.51 -30.71
C ASN A 406 12.85 -6.49 -29.21
N LYS A 407 12.77 -7.63 -28.52
CA LYS A 407 13.01 -7.76 -27.06
C LYS A 407 12.10 -6.85 -26.23
N TYR A 408 10.81 -6.80 -26.57
CA TYR A 408 9.81 -6.07 -25.78
C TYR A 408 9.34 -6.88 -24.57
N ILE A 409 9.56 -8.19 -24.57
CA ILE A 409 9.35 -9.08 -23.43
C ILE A 409 10.70 -9.63 -22.94
N CYS A 410 10.73 -10.06 -21.69
CA CYS A 410 11.91 -10.67 -21.07
C CYS A 410 12.41 -11.90 -21.88
N THR A 411 13.70 -12.16 -21.81
CA THR A 411 14.30 -13.37 -22.42
C THR A 411 14.40 -14.47 -21.36
N LEU A 412 13.65 -15.56 -21.54
CA LEU A 412 13.66 -16.68 -20.60
C LEU A 412 15.02 -17.40 -20.63
N THR A 413 15.61 -17.65 -19.45
CA THR A 413 16.84 -18.42 -19.29
C THR A 413 16.57 -19.89 -19.08
N LYS A 414 15.38 -20.22 -18.56
CA LYS A 414 14.87 -21.58 -18.42
C LYS A 414 13.40 -21.59 -18.80
N GLN A 415 13.00 -22.63 -19.51
CA GLN A 415 11.59 -22.85 -19.77
C GLN A 415 10.96 -23.41 -18.47
N GLN A 416 10.11 -22.64 -17.85
CA GLN A 416 9.27 -23.09 -16.74
C GLN A 416 7.87 -23.35 -17.30
N ALA A 417 7.27 -24.46 -16.92
CA ALA A 417 5.88 -24.73 -17.26
C ALA A 417 4.97 -24.08 -16.21
N GLY A 418 4.05 -23.25 -16.65
CA GLY A 418 2.89 -22.86 -15.87
C GLY A 418 1.93 -24.05 -15.69
N ASP A 419 0.87 -23.84 -14.93
CA ASP A 419 -0.19 -24.87 -14.74
C ASP A 419 -1.30 -24.79 -15.79
N GLY A 420 -1.17 -23.88 -16.76
CA GLY A 420 -2.15 -23.66 -17.82
C GLY A 420 -3.44 -22.95 -17.37
N SER A 421 -3.43 -22.37 -16.18
CA SER A 421 -4.59 -21.68 -15.61
C SER A 421 -4.79 -20.25 -16.16
N ASN A 422 -3.79 -19.66 -16.77
CA ASN A 422 -3.66 -18.25 -17.12
C ASN A 422 -3.57 -17.30 -15.92
N PHE A 423 -3.37 -17.82 -14.72
CA PHE A 423 -3.27 -17.04 -13.49
C PHE A 423 -1.82 -16.78 -13.03
N SER A 424 -0.85 -17.25 -13.77
CA SER A 424 0.57 -17.07 -13.47
C SER A 424 1.30 -16.44 -14.65
N ALA A 425 2.30 -15.60 -14.37
CA ALA A 425 3.22 -15.13 -15.40
C ALA A 425 3.86 -16.30 -16.21
N LEU A 426 4.04 -17.45 -15.56
CA LEU A 426 4.64 -18.65 -16.17
C LEU A 426 3.78 -19.30 -17.25
N ASP A 427 2.48 -18.97 -17.31
CA ASP A 427 1.58 -19.46 -18.36
C ASP A 427 1.71 -18.68 -19.68
N TYR A 428 2.55 -17.62 -19.70
CA TYR A 428 2.74 -16.73 -20.82
C TYR A 428 4.16 -16.84 -21.40
N ALA A 429 4.31 -16.41 -22.63
CA ALA A 429 5.59 -16.44 -23.36
C ALA A 429 6.63 -15.47 -22.77
N GLY A 430 6.21 -14.42 -22.12
CA GLY A 430 7.09 -13.48 -21.45
C GLY A 430 6.37 -12.31 -20.83
N THR A 431 7.01 -11.72 -19.83
CA THR A 431 6.62 -10.47 -19.17
C THR A 431 7.13 -9.29 -20.00
N ILE A 432 6.31 -8.26 -20.23
CA ILE A 432 6.73 -7.02 -20.89
C ILE A 432 7.84 -6.36 -20.07
N ASP A 433 8.93 -5.99 -20.71
CA ASP A 433 10.10 -5.42 -20.04
C ASP A 433 9.99 -3.89 -19.90
N PHE A 434 9.31 -3.43 -18.85
CA PHE A 434 9.19 -1.98 -18.58
C PHE A 434 10.51 -1.34 -18.10
N THR A 435 11.60 -2.07 -17.95
CA THR A 435 12.94 -1.49 -17.77
C THR A 435 13.51 -0.98 -19.10
N SER A 436 12.96 -1.45 -20.23
CA SER A 436 13.28 -1.01 -21.58
C SER A 436 12.36 0.12 -22.04
N LYS A 437 12.95 1.26 -22.41
CA LYS A 437 12.18 2.37 -22.99
C LYS A 437 11.45 1.98 -24.28
N LYS A 438 12.05 1.12 -25.09
CA LYS A 438 11.44 0.65 -26.35
C LYS A 438 10.21 -0.22 -26.07
N ALA A 439 10.33 -1.16 -25.13
CA ALA A 439 9.22 -2.02 -24.75
C ALA A 439 8.08 -1.21 -24.10
N THR A 440 8.42 -0.21 -23.26
CA THR A 440 7.44 0.70 -22.67
C THR A 440 6.67 1.49 -23.75
N GLU A 441 7.35 2.05 -24.74
CA GLU A 441 6.68 2.78 -25.82
C GLU A 441 5.87 1.86 -26.74
N TRP A 442 6.33 0.65 -27.01
CA TRP A 442 5.55 -0.36 -27.72
C TRP A 442 4.25 -0.66 -26.96
N TYR A 443 4.31 -0.95 -25.67
CA TYR A 443 3.13 -1.17 -24.83
C TYR A 443 2.19 0.04 -24.84
N LYS A 444 2.71 1.26 -24.66
CA LYS A 444 1.91 2.48 -24.77
C LYS A 444 1.22 2.61 -26.13
N SER A 445 1.87 2.16 -27.22
CA SER A 445 1.26 2.21 -28.56
C SER A 445 0.05 1.28 -28.69
N LEU A 446 0.08 0.10 -28.05
CA LEU A 446 -1.05 -0.82 -28.01
C LEU A 446 -2.25 -0.18 -27.27
N LEU A 447 -2.00 0.41 -26.11
CA LEU A 447 -3.05 1.10 -25.34
C LEU A 447 -3.54 2.37 -26.03
N ARG A 448 -2.66 3.13 -26.68
CA ARG A 448 -3.03 4.36 -27.41
C ARG A 448 -4.09 4.08 -28.47
N ASN A 449 -3.98 2.98 -29.19
CA ASN A 449 -4.98 2.58 -30.20
C ASN A 449 -6.38 2.37 -29.57
N LEU A 450 -6.44 1.73 -28.40
CA LEU A 450 -7.71 1.51 -27.67
C LEU A 450 -8.29 2.82 -27.11
N LEU A 451 -7.45 3.64 -26.50
CA LEU A 451 -7.84 4.94 -25.94
C LEU A 451 -8.35 5.91 -27.03
N GLN A 452 -7.75 5.90 -28.22
CA GLN A 452 -8.21 6.68 -29.38
C GLN A 452 -9.56 6.22 -29.95
N MET A 453 -10.03 5.00 -29.63
CA MET A 453 -11.39 4.55 -29.94
C MET A 453 -12.42 5.14 -28.97
N GLY A 454 -11.99 5.73 -27.85
CA GLY A 454 -12.85 6.31 -26.82
C GLY A 454 -12.86 5.58 -25.47
N VAL A 455 -11.99 4.57 -25.30
CA VAL A 455 -11.79 3.91 -23.99
C VAL A 455 -11.33 4.95 -22.98
N ALA A 456 -11.94 4.97 -21.80
CA ALA A 456 -11.71 6.02 -20.80
C ALA A 456 -10.59 5.70 -19.81
N ALA A 457 -10.40 4.43 -19.48
CA ALA A 457 -9.35 3.99 -18.57
C ALA A 457 -8.99 2.51 -18.80
N ILE A 458 -7.83 2.12 -18.28
CA ILE A 458 -7.30 0.78 -18.36
C ILE A 458 -7.24 0.16 -16.95
N LYS A 459 -7.80 -1.05 -16.79
CA LYS A 459 -7.54 -1.89 -15.62
C LYS A 459 -6.20 -2.58 -15.82
N THR A 460 -5.22 -2.23 -14.98
CA THR A 460 -3.89 -2.87 -14.97
C THR A 460 -3.88 -4.01 -13.95
N ASP A 461 -4.37 -5.16 -14.42
CA ASP A 461 -4.43 -6.36 -13.61
C ASP A 461 -3.07 -7.07 -13.57
N PHE A 462 -2.84 -7.94 -12.58
CA PHE A 462 -1.57 -8.62 -12.34
C PHE A 462 -0.40 -7.64 -12.06
N GLY A 463 0.82 -8.01 -12.45
CA GLY A 463 2.01 -7.18 -12.28
C GLY A 463 2.71 -7.33 -10.92
N GLU A 464 2.21 -8.18 -10.02
CA GLU A 464 2.88 -8.57 -8.78
C GLU A 464 3.87 -9.73 -8.98
N ASN A 465 3.70 -10.49 -10.04
CA ASN A 465 4.60 -11.58 -10.45
C ASN A 465 5.24 -11.27 -11.79
N ILE A 466 6.51 -11.65 -11.95
CA ILE A 466 7.26 -11.59 -13.19
C ILE A 466 8.01 -12.90 -13.40
N HIS A 467 8.50 -13.15 -14.60
CA HIS A 467 9.44 -14.26 -14.83
C HIS A 467 10.75 -14.00 -14.10
N MET A 468 11.03 -14.80 -13.06
CA MET A 468 12.26 -14.66 -12.24
C MET A 468 13.47 -15.29 -12.88
N ASP A 469 13.32 -16.40 -13.65
CA ASP A 469 14.37 -17.03 -14.46
C ASP A 469 14.42 -16.40 -15.87
N ALA A 470 14.62 -15.09 -15.92
CA ALA A 470 14.62 -14.31 -17.15
C ALA A 470 15.64 -13.16 -17.11
N VAL A 471 15.98 -12.65 -18.27
CA VAL A 471 16.83 -11.46 -18.44
C VAL A 471 15.94 -10.29 -18.88
N TYR A 472 16.05 -9.19 -18.14
CA TYR A 472 15.47 -7.89 -18.45
C TYR A 472 16.61 -6.93 -18.86
N GLU A 473 16.31 -5.89 -19.66
CA GLU A 473 17.34 -5.03 -20.25
C GLU A 473 18.18 -4.29 -19.19
N ASN A 474 17.54 -3.69 -18.18
CA ASN A 474 18.22 -2.76 -17.28
C ASN A 474 18.14 -3.13 -15.79
N MET A 475 17.53 -4.24 -15.42
CA MET A 475 17.36 -4.61 -14.02
C MET A 475 17.35 -6.12 -13.79
N LYS A 476 17.88 -6.55 -12.66
CA LYS A 476 17.78 -7.96 -12.25
C LYS A 476 16.36 -8.30 -11.77
N PRO A 477 15.86 -9.51 -12.04
CA PRO A 477 14.50 -9.91 -11.64
C PRO A 477 14.21 -9.75 -10.15
N GLU A 478 15.19 -9.99 -9.27
CA GLU A 478 15.03 -9.91 -7.82
C GLU A 478 14.76 -8.49 -7.32
N LEU A 479 15.22 -7.47 -8.06
CA LEU A 479 14.94 -6.07 -7.78
C LEU A 479 13.71 -5.59 -8.54
N LEU A 480 13.50 -6.12 -9.75
CA LEU A 480 12.39 -5.71 -10.60
C LEU A 480 11.04 -6.18 -10.08
N ASN A 481 10.94 -7.36 -9.46
CA ASN A 481 9.67 -7.97 -9.07
C ASN A 481 8.74 -7.00 -8.28
N ASN A 482 9.26 -6.34 -7.26
CA ASN A 482 8.48 -5.37 -6.49
C ASN A 482 8.26 -4.05 -7.25
N LEU A 483 9.29 -3.57 -7.95
CA LEU A 483 9.24 -2.30 -8.69
C LEU A 483 8.36 -2.38 -9.94
N TYR A 484 8.14 -3.58 -10.45
CA TYR A 484 7.41 -3.81 -11.71
C TYR A 484 6.03 -3.15 -11.72
N ALA A 485 5.28 -3.27 -10.62
CA ALA A 485 3.98 -2.64 -10.48
C ALA A 485 4.01 -1.13 -10.75
N LEU A 486 5.05 -0.44 -10.25
CA LEU A 486 5.21 1.01 -10.44
C LEU A 486 5.47 1.37 -11.91
N LEU A 487 6.39 0.65 -12.58
CA LEU A 487 6.74 0.91 -13.97
C LEU A 487 5.55 0.63 -14.91
N TYR A 488 4.83 -0.46 -14.67
CA TYR A 488 3.66 -0.86 -15.42
C TYR A 488 2.52 0.16 -15.34
N GLN A 489 2.16 0.56 -14.11
CA GLN A 489 1.10 1.54 -13.89
C GLN A 489 1.45 2.92 -14.42
N LYS A 490 2.70 3.35 -14.24
CA LYS A 490 3.21 4.60 -14.81
C LYS A 490 2.97 4.63 -16.32
N ALA A 491 3.36 3.56 -17.04
CA ALA A 491 3.20 3.48 -18.48
C ALA A 491 1.71 3.58 -18.92
N ALA A 492 0.82 2.82 -18.27
CA ALA A 492 -0.61 2.85 -18.55
C ALA A 492 -1.25 4.21 -18.20
N TYR A 493 -0.89 4.77 -17.03
CA TYR A 493 -1.38 6.09 -16.60
C TYR A 493 -0.97 7.22 -17.55
N GLU A 494 0.31 7.26 -17.92
CA GLU A 494 0.85 8.32 -18.79
C GLU A 494 0.16 8.32 -20.16
N VAL A 495 0.01 7.16 -20.82
CA VAL A 495 -0.67 7.10 -22.10
C VAL A 495 -2.16 7.36 -22.00
N THR A 496 -2.82 6.95 -20.90
CA THR A 496 -4.22 7.28 -20.65
C THR A 496 -4.40 8.79 -20.55
N LYS A 497 -3.57 9.46 -19.73
CA LYS A 497 -3.59 10.91 -19.59
C LYS A 497 -3.25 11.65 -20.89
N GLU A 498 -2.28 11.14 -21.65
CA GLU A 498 -1.88 11.70 -22.96
C GLU A 498 -3.07 11.75 -23.93
N VAL A 499 -3.85 10.65 -24.00
CA VAL A 499 -4.91 10.52 -25.03
C VAL A 499 -6.25 11.08 -24.55
N THR A 500 -6.61 10.86 -23.32
CA THR A 500 -7.95 11.22 -22.78
C THR A 500 -7.98 12.56 -22.06
N GLY A 501 -6.83 13.06 -21.59
CA GLY A 501 -6.72 14.17 -20.66
C GLY A 501 -6.89 13.76 -19.19
N ASP A 502 -7.49 12.60 -18.92
CA ASP A 502 -7.76 12.07 -17.59
C ASP A 502 -6.62 11.14 -17.13
N GLY A 503 -6.04 11.42 -15.99
CA GLY A 503 -5.02 10.57 -15.38
C GLY A 503 -5.65 9.56 -14.43
N ILE A 504 -5.92 8.34 -14.92
CA ILE A 504 -6.51 7.27 -14.14
C ILE A 504 -6.12 5.88 -14.67
N VAL A 505 -5.88 4.95 -13.75
CA VAL A 505 -5.79 3.50 -13.99
C VAL A 505 -6.64 2.79 -12.93
N TRP A 506 -6.95 1.51 -13.14
CA TRP A 506 -7.54 0.64 -12.12
C TRP A 506 -6.57 -0.51 -11.86
N ALA A 507 -5.74 -0.37 -10.81
CA ALA A 507 -4.54 -1.18 -10.63
C ALA A 507 -4.67 -2.22 -9.50
N ARG A 508 -4.13 -3.45 -9.72
CA ARG A 508 -4.08 -4.50 -8.70
C ARG A 508 -2.84 -4.42 -7.84
N ALA A 509 -1.67 -4.51 -8.43
CA ALA A 509 -0.41 -4.48 -7.71
C ALA A 509 0.00 -3.06 -7.29
N ALA A 510 0.85 -2.92 -6.27
CA ALA A 510 1.48 -1.66 -5.93
C ALA A 510 2.83 -1.84 -5.24
N TRP A 511 3.66 -0.81 -5.31
CA TRP A 511 4.87 -0.59 -4.55
C TRP A 511 4.97 0.90 -4.20
N ALA A 512 6.00 1.31 -3.43
CA ALA A 512 6.23 2.73 -3.12
C ALA A 512 6.32 3.57 -4.40
N GLY A 513 5.57 4.68 -4.46
CA GLY A 513 5.44 5.53 -5.65
C GLY A 513 4.16 5.32 -6.46
N CYS A 514 3.52 4.14 -6.37
CA CYS A 514 2.28 3.85 -7.11
C CYS A 514 1.10 4.75 -6.69
N GLN A 515 1.11 5.32 -5.49
CA GLN A 515 0.06 6.25 -5.05
C GLN A 515 -0.12 7.46 -5.98
N ARG A 516 0.88 7.79 -6.80
CA ARG A 516 0.83 8.84 -7.82
C ARG A 516 -0.17 8.56 -8.93
N TYR A 517 -0.45 7.29 -9.16
CA TYR A 517 -1.24 6.77 -10.27
C TYR A 517 -2.53 6.10 -9.77
N PRO A 518 -3.55 6.90 -9.38
CA PRO A 518 -4.80 6.35 -8.90
C PRO A 518 -5.53 5.57 -9.98
N LEU A 519 -6.32 4.56 -9.60
CA LEU A 519 -6.55 4.05 -8.24
C LEU A 519 -6.21 2.56 -8.16
N HIS A 520 -6.36 2.01 -6.96
CA HIS A 520 -6.10 0.60 -6.67
C HIS A 520 -7.33 -0.07 -6.07
N TRP A 521 -7.48 -1.40 -6.28
CA TRP A 521 -8.54 -2.17 -5.62
C TRP A 521 -7.97 -3.35 -4.82
N GLY A 522 -8.80 -3.90 -3.90
CA GLY A 522 -8.43 -4.91 -2.93
C GLY A 522 -8.11 -6.31 -3.48
N GLY A 523 -8.17 -6.52 -4.80
CA GLY A 523 -7.98 -7.85 -5.41
C GLY A 523 -9.19 -8.75 -5.24
N ASP A 524 -8.97 -10.07 -5.32
CA ASP A 524 -9.97 -11.11 -5.54
C ASP A 524 -10.55 -11.65 -4.22
N SER A 525 -11.35 -10.87 -3.52
CA SER A 525 -12.01 -11.26 -2.27
C SER A 525 -13.12 -12.28 -2.49
N CYS A 526 -13.40 -13.13 -1.47
CA CYS A 526 -14.59 -13.97 -1.48
C CYS A 526 -15.87 -13.14 -1.34
N SER A 527 -16.95 -13.52 -2.04
CA SER A 527 -18.28 -12.93 -1.91
C SER A 527 -18.94 -13.39 -0.60
N SER A 528 -18.43 -12.90 0.52
CA SER A 528 -18.86 -13.23 1.88
C SER A 528 -18.66 -12.05 2.83
N LEU A 529 -19.32 -12.07 3.99
CA LEU A 529 -19.14 -11.04 5.00
C LEU A 529 -17.70 -11.03 5.58
N ASP A 530 -17.06 -12.21 5.70
CA ASP A 530 -15.65 -12.32 6.08
C ASP A 530 -14.71 -11.72 5.01
N GLY A 531 -15.03 -11.92 3.71
CA GLY A 531 -14.32 -11.28 2.62
C GLY A 531 -14.45 -9.76 2.66
N MET A 532 -15.63 -9.24 3.03
CA MET A 532 -15.86 -7.81 3.23
C MET A 532 -15.01 -7.25 4.39
N ALA A 533 -14.99 -7.95 5.52
CA ALA A 533 -14.20 -7.57 6.69
C ALA A 533 -12.68 -7.57 6.38
N GLY A 534 -12.19 -8.61 5.68
CA GLY A 534 -10.80 -8.66 5.22
C GLY A 534 -10.44 -7.52 4.28
N SER A 535 -11.33 -7.21 3.33
CA SER A 535 -11.15 -6.08 2.39
C SER A 535 -11.04 -4.76 3.13
N LEU A 536 -11.91 -4.47 4.12
CA LEU A 536 -11.82 -3.24 4.90
C LEU A 536 -10.47 -3.13 5.62
N LYS A 537 -10.02 -4.18 6.31
CA LYS A 537 -8.71 -4.19 6.99
C LYS A 537 -7.57 -3.86 6.03
N GLY A 538 -7.60 -4.48 4.83
CA GLY A 538 -6.64 -4.19 3.78
C GLY A 538 -6.64 -2.72 3.36
N GLY A 539 -7.82 -2.15 3.12
CA GLY A 539 -7.98 -0.75 2.74
C GLY A 539 -7.50 0.24 3.80
N LEU A 540 -7.75 -0.06 5.09
CA LEU A 540 -7.29 0.79 6.20
C LEU A 540 -5.74 0.84 6.28
N HIS A 541 -5.07 -0.31 6.20
CA HIS A 541 -3.60 -0.35 6.16
C HIS A 541 -3.03 0.29 4.91
N PHE A 542 -3.70 0.12 3.77
CA PHE A 542 -3.27 0.72 2.51
C PHE A 542 -3.35 2.25 2.55
N GLY A 543 -4.41 2.80 3.13
CA GLY A 543 -4.52 4.24 3.43
C GLY A 543 -3.38 4.73 4.31
N LEU A 544 -3.07 3.99 5.39
CA LEU A 544 -1.94 4.26 6.30
C LEU A 544 -0.55 3.99 5.68
N SER A 545 -0.51 3.55 4.42
CA SER A 545 0.71 3.41 3.62
C SER A 545 0.86 4.48 2.53
N GLY A 546 0.06 5.56 2.61
CA GLY A 546 0.17 6.73 1.73
C GLY A 546 -0.75 6.74 0.52
N PHE A 547 -1.70 5.80 0.38
CA PHE A 547 -2.64 5.72 -0.75
C PHE A 547 -3.96 6.41 -0.43
N ALA A 548 -4.32 7.42 -1.23
CA ALA A 548 -5.52 8.23 -1.00
C ALA A 548 -6.80 7.55 -1.53
N PHE A 549 -6.69 6.80 -2.63
CA PHE A 549 -7.81 6.21 -3.37
C PHE A 549 -7.71 4.70 -3.38
N TRP A 550 -8.78 4.06 -2.93
CA TRP A 550 -8.87 2.62 -2.85
C TRP A 550 -10.31 2.17 -3.09
N SER A 551 -10.47 1.02 -3.71
CA SER A 551 -11.74 0.38 -3.98
C SER A 551 -11.68 -1.11 -3.65
N HIS A 552 -12.79 -1.79 -3.82
CA HIS A 552 -12.93 -3.24 -3.69
C HIS A 552 -14.03 -3.73 -4.62
N ASP A 553 -14.06 -5.03 -4.89
CA ASP A 553 -15.10 -5.63 -5.71
C ASP A 553 -16.39 -5.82 -4.90
N VAL A 554 -17.48 -5.21 -5.33
CA VAL A 554 -18.80 -5.34 -4.71
C VAL A 554 -19.59 -6.42 -5.45
N PRO A 555 -20.15 -7.38 -4.75
CA PRO A 555 -20.04 -7.82 -3.37
C PRO A 555 -19.03 -8.97 -3.19
N GLY A 556 -17.75 -8.71 -3.39
CA GLY A 556 -16.68 -9.68 -3.46
C GLY A 556 -16.51 -10.26 -4.87
N PHE A 557 -15.32 -10.78 -5.19
CA PHE A 557 -15.00 -11.28 -6.53
C PHE A 557 -15.47 -12.73 -6.71
N HIS A 558 -15.01 -13.65 -5.83
CA HIS A 558 -15.30 -15.06 -5.95
C HIS A 558 -16.65 -15.45 -5.34
N SER A 559 -17.54 -16.00 -6.16
CA SER A 559 -18.73 -16.69 -5.71
C SER A 559 -18.75 -18.12 -6.26
N LEU A 560 -18.63 -19.09 -5.36
CA LEU A 560 -18.67 -20.50 -5.67
C LEU A 560 -20.07 -21.09 -5.37
N PRO A 561 -20.51 -22.18 -6.04
CA PRO A 561 -19.75 -23.07 -6.94
C PRO A 561 -19.98 -22.81 -8.44
N ASN A 562 -20.94 -21.99 -8.85
CA ASN A 562 -21.32 -21.88 -10.26
C ASN A 562 -20.90 -20.54 -10.86
N PHE A 563 -19.71 -20.51 -11.45
CA PHE A 563 -19.19 -19.37 -12.19
C PHE A 563 -20.23 -18.79 -13.17
N MET A 564 -20.46 -17.46 -13.10
CA MET A 564 -21.37 -16.65 -13.91
C MET A 564 -22.87 -16.95 -13.78
N ASN A 565 -23.29 -18.10 -13.29
CA ASN A 565 -24.69 -18.48 -13.18
C ASN A 565 -25.27 -18.42 -11.77
N THR A 566 -24.47 -17.98 -10.79
CA THR A 566 -24.89 -17.83 -9.39
C THR A 566 -25.20 -16.37 -9.06
N CYS A 567 -26.09 -16.19 -8.10
CA CYS A 567 -26.28 -14.94 -7.38
C CYS A 567 -25.55 -15.03 -6.03
N VAL A 568 -25.00 -13.92 -5.57
CA VAL A 568 -24.50 -13.80 -4.21
C VAL A 568 -25.68 -13.75 -3.25
N ARG A 569 -25.53 -14.10 -1.98
CA ARG A 569 -26.58 -13.95 -0.97
C ARG A 569 -27.03 -12.49 -0.88
N ASP A 570 -28.31 -12.26 -0.71
CA ASP A 570 -28.94 -10.94 -0.68
C ASP A 570 -28.35 -10.04 0.42
N ASP A 571 -28.11 -10.59 1.61
CA ASP A 571 -27.50 -9.86 2.73
C ASP A 571 -26.06 -9.42 2.42
N VAL A 572 -25.25 -10.29 1.83
CA VAL A 572 -23.88 -9.96 1.40
C VAL A 572 -23.90 -8.84 0.35
N TYR A 573 -24.81 -8.93 -0.63
CA TYR A 573 -24.94 -7.93 -1.67
C TYR A 573 -25.30 -6.55 -1.08
N VAL A 574 -26.30 -6.48 -0.20
CA VAL A 574 -26.73 -5.23 0.43
C VAL A 574 -25.64 -4.65 1.33
N ARG A 575 -25.10 -5.46 2.26
CA ARG A 575 -24.06 -5.01 3.20
C ARG A 575 -22.81 -4.48 2.49
N TRP A 576 -22.39 -5.18 1.43
CA TRP A 576 -21.24 -4.73 0.64
C TRP A 576 -21.55 -3.50 -0.22
N THR A 577 -22.78 -3.35 -0.73
CA THR A 577 -23.24 -2.12 -1.38
C THR A 577 -23.15 -0.94 -0.42
N GLN A 578 -23.65 -1.09 0.81
CA GLN A 578 -23.57 -0.08 1.86
C GLN A 578 -22.12 0.36 2.12
N PHE A 579 -21.22 -0.59 2.29
CA PHE A 579 -19.79 -0.33 2.43
C PHE A 579 -19.21 0.37 1.18
N GLY A 580 -19.55 -0.08 -0.02
CA GLY A 580 -19.08 0.51 -1.28
C GLY A 580 -19.47 1.97 -1.46
N VAL A 581 -20.65 2.39 -0.97
CA VAL A 581 -21.11 3.79 -1.04
C VAL A 581 -20.16 4.73 -0.27
N PHE A 582 -19.61 4.27 0.85
CA PHE A 582 -18.65 5.00 1.67
C PHE A 582 -17.20 4.54 1.44
N SER A 583 -16.86 4.19 0.20
CA SER A 583 -15.51 3.97 -0.29
C SER A 583 -15.12 5.07 -1.28
N SER A 584 -13.83 5.26 -1.54
CA SER A 584 -13.41 6.31 -2.48
C SER A 584 -14.03 6.08 -3.87
N HIS A 585 -14.03 4.84 -4.35
CA HIS A 585 -14.66 4.41 -5.59
C HIS A 585 -15.49 3.15 -5.33
N ILE A 586 -16.55 2.96 -6.13
CA ILE A 586 -17.44 1.81 -6.02
C ILE A 586 -17.55 1.08 -7.35
N ARG A 587 -17.16 -0.21 -7.38
CA ARG A 587 -17.25 -1.05 -8.56
C ARG A 587 -17.93 -2.38 -8.25
N TYR A 588 -19.00 -2.69 -8.97
CA TYR A 588 -19.59 -4.03 -8.99
C TYR A 588 -18.81 -4.90 -9.93
N HIS A 589 -18.22 -5.98 -9.41
CA HIS A 589 -17.39 -6.89 -10.20
C HIS A 589 -17.28 -8.28 -9.54
N GLY A 590 -17.02 -9.30 -10.35
CA GLY A 590 -16.71 -10.65 -9.91
C GLY A 590 -17.31 -11.76 -10.79
N THR A 591 -17.21 -12.99 -10.30
CA THR A 591 -17.50 -14.23 -11.05
C THR A 591 -18.97 -14.63 -11.07
N SER A 592 -19.89 -13.77 -10.65
CA SER A 592 -21.34 -14.01 -10.68
C SER A 592 -22.09 -12.77 -11.18
N ARG A 593 -23.40 -12.88 -11.32
CA ARG A 593 -24.24 -11.77 -11.77
C ARG A 593 -24.17 -10.61 -10.77
N ARG A 594 -23.98 -9.39 -11.30
CA ARG A 594 -23.81 -8.17 -10.50
C ARG A 594 -24.92 -7.16 -10.70
N GLU A 595 -25.69 -7.26 -11.79
CA GLU A 595 -26.75 -6.32 -12.12
C GLU A 595 -27.92 -6.46 -11.13
N PRO A 596 -28.47 -5.33 -10.58
CA PRO A 596 -29.45 -5.36 -9.49
C PRO A 596 -30.74 -6.15 -9.78
N TRP A 597 -31.19 -6.18 -11.03
CA TRP A 597 -32.43 -6.91 -11.42
C TRP A 597 -32.33 -8.43 -11.28
N HIS A 598 -31.16 -8.99 -11.11
CA HIS A 598 -31.00 -10.40 -10.74
C HIS A 598 -31.27 -10.68 -9.25
N TYR A 599 -31.50 -9.62 -8.48
CA TYR A 599 -31.76 -9.64 -7.04
C TYR A 599 -33.07 -8.89 -6.71
N PRO A 600 -34.24 -9.35 -7.20
CA PRO A 600 -35.46 -8.56 -7.19
C PRO A 600 -35.94 -8.18 -5.77
N ALA A 601 -35.65 -9.02 -4.75
CA ALA A 601 -36.03 -8.74 -3.37
C ALA A 601 -35.30 -7.54 -2.77
N ILE A 602 -34.03 -7.28 -3.18
CA ILE A 602 -33.17 -6.25 -2.62
C ILE A 602 -32.86 -5.11 -3.60
N ALA A 603 -33.22 -5.24 -4.87
CA ALA A 603 -32.97 -4.24 -5.89
C ALA A 603 -33.45 -2.83 -5.49
N PRO A 604 -34.62 -2.65 -4.84
CA PRO A 604 -35.05 -1.33 -4.36
C PRO A 604 -34.11 -0.76 -3.28
N ILE A 605 -33.53 -1.60 -2.42
CA ILE A 605 -32.59 -1.18 -1.38
C ILE A 605 -31.30 -0.71 -2.05
N VAL A 606 -30.76 -1.50 -2.97
CA VAL A 606 -29.54 -1.19 -3.73
C VAL A 606 -29.68 0.14 -4.45
N LYS A 607 -30.81 0.37 -5.11
CA LYS A 607 -31.09 1.62 -5.83
C LYS A 607 -31.04 2.85 -4.93
N LYS A 608 -31.61 2.76 -3.72
CA LYS A 608 -31.55 3.86 -2.75
C LYS A 608 -30.10 4.20 -2.35
N TRP A 609 -29.26 3.17 -2.11
CA TRP A 609 -27.85 3.36 -1.77
C TRP A 609 -27.05 3.95 -2.93
N TRP A 610 -27.34 3.56 -4.19
CA TRP A 610 -26.72 4.17 -5.36
C TRP A 610 -27.09 5.66 -5.48
N ASN A 611 -28.33 6.01 -5.27
CA ASN A 611 -28.74 7.43 -5.26
C ASN A 611 -28.04 8.22 -4.14
N LEU A 612 -27.86 7.62 -2.95
CA LEU A 612 -27.09 8.25 -1.90
C LEU A 612 -25.63 8.46 -2.33
N ARG A 613 -25.02 7.50 -3.04
CA ARG A 613 -23.66 7.66 -3.59
C ARG A 613 -23.56 8.93 -4.44
N TYR A 614 -24.48 9.11 -5.38
CA TYR A 614 -24.48 10.29 -6.25
C TYR A 614 -24.74 11.58 -5.46
N ARG A 615 -25.61 11.54 -4.49
CA ARG A 615 -25.84 12.67 -3.58
C ARG A 615 -24.57 13.10 -2.84
N LEU A 616 -23.68 12.14 -2.48
CA LEU A 616 -22.45 12.39 -1.74
C LEU A 616 -21.24 12.72 -2.65
N ILE A 617 -21.34 12.66 -3.98
CA ILE A 617 -20.20 12.92 -4.87
C ILE A 617 -19.55 14.29 -4.61
N PRO A 618 -20.27 15.41 -4.38
CA PRO A 618 -19.62 16.67 -4.05
C PRO A 618 -18.73 16.60 -2.79
N TYR A 619 -19.18 15.89 -1.77
CA TYR A 619 -18.35 15.63 -0.56
C TYR A 619 -17.12 14.80 -0.90
N ILE A 620 -17.31 13.71 -1.65
CA ILE A 620 -16.20 12.83 -2.05
C ILE A 620 -15.15 13.59 -2.85
N VAL A 621 -15.56 14.45 -3.78
CA VAL A 621 -14.70 15.31 -4.58
C VAL A 621 -13.90 16.26 -3.66
N SER A 622 -14.58 16.94 -2.74
CA SER A 622 -13.90 17.88 -1.82
C SER A 622 -12.86 17.21 -0.94
N GLN A 623 -13.18 16.03 -0.41
CA GLN A 623 -12.23 15.23 0.39
C GLN A 623 -11.09 14.68 -0.47
N SER A 624 -11.37 14.33 -1.73
CA SER A 624 -10.36 13.87 -2.69
C SER A 624 -9.37 14.98 -3.04
N GLU A 625 -9.84 16.19 -3.30
CA GLU A 625 -8.97 17.36 -3.53
C GLU A 625 -8.05 17.65 -2.34
N GLN A 626 -8.55 17.50 -1.12
CA GLN A 626 -7.74 17.62 0.08
C GLN A 626 -6.70 16.51 0.15
N ALA A 627 -7.10 15.26 -0.09
CA ALA A 627 -6.22 14.10 -0.05
C ALA A 627 -5.08 14.16 -1.09
N THR A 628 -5.28 14.81 -2.24
CA THR A 628 -4.21 15.00 -3.23
C THR A 628 -3.13 16.03 -2.83
N LYS A 629 -3.37 16.82 -1.78
CA LYS A 629 -2.49 17.92 -1.33
C LYS A 629 -1.92 17.71 0.06
N SER A 630 -2.36 16.67 0.76
CA SER A 630 -2.00 16.40 2.16
C SER A 630 -1.54 14.94 2.35
N GLY A 631 -1.41 14.50 3.61
CA GLY A 631 -1.24 13.09 3.97
C GLY A 631 -2.56 12.34 4.12
N SER A 632 -3.70 12.99 3.90
CA SER A 632 -5.02 12.40 4.11
C SER A 632 -5.39 11.33 3.07
N THR A 633 -6.39 10.51 3.39
CA THR A 633 -6.99 9.48 2.54
C THR A 633 -8.50 9.51 2.72
N LEU A 634 -9.28 8.88 1.84
CA LEU A 634 -10.74 8.91 1.95
C LEU A 634 -11.26 7.88 2.95
N VAL A 635 -10.67 6.71 3.01
CA VAL A 635 -11.01 5.65 3.97
C VAL A 635 -9.93 5.62 5.04
N GLN A 636 -10.27 6.06 6.25
CA GLN A 636 -9.29 6.35 7.30
C GLN A 636 -9.55 5.49 8.54
N ALA A 637 -8.53 4.80 9.02
CA ALA A 637 -8.60 4.13 10.32
C ALA A 637 -8.84 5.13 11.46
N LEU A 638 -9.46 4.71 12.56
CA LEU A 638 -9.74 5.58 13.71
C LEU A 638 -8.49 6.25 14.26
N ILE A 639 -7.34 5.59 14.21
CA ILE A 639 -6.05 6.14 14.63
C ILE A 639 -5.63 7.37 13.85
N PHE A 640 -6.18 7.61 12.67
CA PHE A 640 -5.87 8.78 11.86
C PHE A 640 -6.32 10.08 12.56
N HIS A 641 -7.46 10.04 13.25
CA HIS A 641 -8.00 11.15 14.02
C HIS A 641 -7.70 11.07 15.53
N HIS A 642 -7.54 9.84 16.05
CA HIS A 642 -7.38 9.56 17.48
C HIS A 642 -6.10 8.74 17.77
N PRO A 643 -4.90 9.21 17.33
CA PRO A 643 -3.67 8.41 17.41
C PRO A 643 -3.21 8.09 18.84
N HIS A 644 -3.62 8.91 19.81
CA HIS A 644 -3.28 8.74 21.22
C HIS A 644 -4.30 7.91 22.00
N ASN A 645 -5.46 7.61 21.41
CA ASN A 645 -6.42 6.69 22.00
C ASN A 645 -6.01 5.25 21.68
N ARG A 646 -5.52 4.55 22.71
CA ARG A 646 -5.03 3.16 22.55
C ARG A 646 -6.09 2.22 22.00
N LEU A 647 -7.37 2.42 22.32
CA LEU A 647 -8.46 1.60 21.85
C LEU A 647 -8.60 1.66 20.32
N CYS A 648 -8.40 2.84 19.74
CA CYS A 648 -8.49 3.03 18.29
C CYS A 648 -7.45 2.22 17.50
N TRP A 649 -6.34 1.81 18.10
CA TRP A 649 -5.34 0.91 17.51
C TRP A 649 -5.82 -0.55 17.41
N HIS A 650 -6.95 -0.89 18.02
CA HIS A 650 -7.50 -2.26 18.02
C HIS A 650 -8.86 -2.36 17.32
N ILE A 651 -9.38 -1.25 16.79
CA ILE A 651 -10.66 -1.21 16.05
C ILE A 651 -10.34 -1.22 14.55
N ASP A 652 -10.82 -2.25 13.84
CA ASP A 652 -10.55 -2.51 12.43
C ASP A 652 -11.80 -2.84 11.60
N ASP A 653 -12.98 -2.60 12.17
CA ASP A 653 -14.29 -2.90 11.58
C ASP A 653 -15.20 -1.67 11.44
N GLU A 654 -14.67 -0.48 11.73
CA GLU A 654 -15.27 0.82 11.49
C GLU A 654 -14.19 1.84 11.14
N TYR A 655 -14.57 2.91 10.46
CA TYR A 655 -13.62 3.85 9.86
C TYR A 655 -14.22 5.22 9.63
N TYR A 656 -13.37 6.23 9.45
CA TYR A 656 -13.77 7.52 8.93
C TYR A 656 -13.80 7.51 7.41
N PHE A 657 -14.86 8.06 6.84
CA PHE A 657 -14.94 8.38 5.42
C PHE A 657 -14.82 9.90 5.23
N GLY A 658 -13.68 10.32 4.70
CA GLY A 658 -13.27 11.71 4.80
C GLY A 658 -13.09 12.14 6.26
N ASN A 659 -13.27 13.42 6.55
CA ASN A 659 -13.04 13.97 7.88
C ASN A 659 -14.28 13.94 8.77
N ASP A 660 -15.47 13.71 8.22
CA ASP A 660 -16.73 14.02 8.90
C ASP A 660 -17.60 12.80 9.19
N PHE A 661 -17.53 11.73 8.40
CA PHE A 661 -18.35 10.54 8.61
C PHE A 661 -17.58 9.45 9.36
N LEU A 662 -18.22 8.86 10.37
CA LEU A 662 -17.86 7.60 10.99
C LEU A 662 -18.79 6.51 10.46
N VAL A 663 -18.23 5.51 9.79
CA VAL A 663 -18.95 4.44 9.11
C VAL A 663 -18.72 3.12 9.83
N ALA A 664 -19.79 2.46 10.21
CA ALA A 664 -19.74 1.20 10.96
C ALA A 664 -20.48 0.07 10.20
N PRO A 665 -19.84 -0.58 9.18
CA PRO A 665 -20.50 -1.58 8.36
C PRO A 665 -20.87 -2.83 9.18
N VAL A 666 -22.01 -3.44 8.87
CA VAL A 666 -22.41 -4.72 9.48
C VAL A 666 -21.80 -5.88 8.69
N MET A 667 -20.98 -6.67 9.34
CA MET A 667 -20.19 -7.76 8.73
C MET A 667 -20.54 -9.15 9.30
N ASN A 668 -21.80 -9.33 9.71
CA ASN A 668 -22.33 -10.58 10.19
C ASN A 668 -23.78 -10.79 9.72
N SER A 669 -24.30 -12.01 9.86
CA SER A 669 -25.66 -12.38 9.46
C SER A 669 -26.70 -12.12 10.56
N GLU A 670 -26.26 -11.81 11.77
CA GLU A 670 -27.10 -11.51 12.91
C GLU A 670 -27.74 -10.12 12.82
N ASN A 671 -27.26 -9.28 11.93
CA ASN A 671 -27.66 -7.87 11.79
C ASN A 671 -27.52 -7.05 13.07
N ARG A 672 -26.48 -7.35 13.85
CA ARG A 672 -26.16 -6.69 15.11
C ARG A 672 -24.67 -6.42 15.19
N ARG A 673 -24.29 -5.32 15.85
CA ARG A 673 -22.87 -5.03 16.12
C ARG A 673 -22.70 -4.10 17.32
N ASP A 674 -21.50 -4.12 17.87
CA ASP A 674 -21.01 -3.04 18.74
C ASP A 674 -20.41 -1.92 17.87
N ILE A 675 -20.52 -0.67 18.33
CA ILE A 675 -20.00 0.52 17.64
C ILE A 675 -19.27 1.37 18.68
N TYR A 676 -18.03 1.74 18.42
CA TYR A 676 -17.29 2.70 19.22
C TYR A 676 -17.45 4.10 18.62
N LEU A 677 -17.97 5.03 19.40
CA LEU A 677 -17.99 6.46 19.05
C LEU A 677 -16.75 7.11 19.68
N PRO A 678 -15.72 7.49 18.92
CA PRO A 678 -14.56 8.19 19.45
C PRO A 678 -14.94 9.55 20.05
N GLU A 679 -14.04 10.15 20.82
CA GLU A 679 -14.23 11.47 21.42
C GLU A 679 -14.78 12.49 20.43
N GLY A 680 -15.82 13.22 20.82
CA GLY A 680 -16.53 14.23 20.00
C GLY A 680 -18.04 14.16 20.15
N GLU A 681 -18.73 14.99 19.38
CA GLU A 681 -20.19 15.01 19.29
C GLU A 681 -20.62 14.39 17.94
N TRP A 682 -21.53 13.46 17.98
CA TRP A 682 -21.95 12.69 16.83
C TRP A 682 -23.45 12.79 16.59
N THR A 683 -23.85 12.78 15.33
CA THR A 683 -25.25 12.72 14.92
C THR A 683 -25.42 11.56 13.95
N HIS A 684 -26.37 10.66 14.22
CA HIS A 684 -26.66 9.56 13.30
C HIS A 684 -27.26 10.11 11.99
N LEU A 685 -26.63 9.80 10.86
CA LEU A 685 -26.92 10.42 9.56
C LEU A 685 -28.39 10.29 9.14
N PHE A 686 -29.00 9.13 9.38
CA PHE A 686 -30.36 8.83 8.87
C PHE A 686 -31.48 9.17 9.85
N THR A 687 -31.20 9.16 11.16
CA THR A 687 -32.23 9.39 12.19
C THR A 687 -32.15 10.78 12.82
N GLY A 688 -31.00 11.46 12.73
CA GLY A 688 -30.75 12.73 13.41
C GLY A 688 -30.53 12.58 14.91
N GLU A 689 -30.46 11.36 15.45
CA GLU A 689 -30.21 11.10 16.86
C GLU A 689 -28.77 11.51 17.22
N GLN A 690 -28.63 12.17 18.38
CA GLN A 690 -27.36 12.75 18.83
C GLN A 690 -26.73 11.89 19.92
N TYR A 691 -25.40 11.80 19.85
CA TYR A 691 -24.57 11.00 20.76
C TYR A 691 -23.35 11.80 21.22
N HIS A 692 -22.95 11.61 22.47
CA HIS A 692 -21.62 11.98 22.92
C HIS A 692 -20.64 10.87 22.55
N GLY A 693 -19.39 11.22 22.24
CA GLY A 693 -18.36 10.24 21.97
C GLY A 693 -17.73 9.66 23.24
N ASP A 694 -16.62 8.94 23.04
CA ASP A 694 -15.88 8.16 24.02
C ASP A 694 -16.75 7.08 24.71
N GLN A 695 -17.58 6.40 23.91
CA GLN A 695 -18.44 5.33 24.40
C GLN A 695 -18.67 4.23 23.36
N TRP A 696 -19.06 3.06 23.88
CA TRP A 696 -19.59 1.96 23.07
C TRP A 696 -21.11 1.98 23.02
N LEU A 697 -21.65 1.79 21.85
CA LEU A 697 -23.05 1.39 21.64
C LEU A 697 -23.03 -0.12 21.47
N HIS A 698 -23.58 -0.85 22.43
CA HIS A 698 -23.54 -2.31 22.44
C HIS A 698 -24.76 -2.93 21.82
N ASP A 699 -24.56 -4.04 21.11
CA ASP A 699 -25.61 -4.91 20.59
C ASP A 699 -26.65 -4.17 19.74
N VAL A 700 -26.20 -3.21 18.93
CA VAL A 700 -27.06 -2.38 18.08
C VAL A 700 -27.66 -3.24 16.98
N GLU A 701 -28.99 -3.31 16.94
CA GLU A 701 -29.73 -3.97 15.87
C GLU A 701 -29.78 -3.07 14.63
N VAL A 702 -29.38 -3.62 13.47
CA VAL A 702 -29.30 -2.87 12.21
C VAL A 702 -30.06 -3.62 11.12
N PRO A 703 -31.29 -3.21 10.79
CA PRO A 703 -32.05 -3.79 9.69
C PRO A 703 -31.23 -3.83 8.38
N LEU A 704 -31.51 -4.79 7.52
CA LEU A 704 -30.68 -5.01 6.30
C LEU A 704 -30.60 -3.78 5.39
N GLU A 705 -31.65 -2.98 5.31
CA GLU A 705 -31.72 -1.76 4.51
C GLU A 705 -30.93 -0.59 5.09
N GLN A 706 -30.47 -0.70 6.34
CA GLN A 706 -29.77 0.35 7.07
C GLN A 706 -28.28 -0.01 7.30
N MET A 707 -27.46 1.01 7.53
CA MET A 707 -26.08 0.92 8.02
C MET A 707 -25.83 2.06 9.00
N PRO A 708 -25.22 1.84 10.17
CA PRO A 708 -24.86 2.92 11.06
C PRO A 708 -23.81 3.83 10.44
N VAL A 709 -24.18 5.09 10.27
CA VAL A 709 -23.30 6.17 9.81
C VAL A 709 -23.52 7.36 10.71
N PHE A 710 -22.46 7.85 11.32
CA PHE A 710 -22.48 9.02 12.17
C PHE A 710 -21.73 10.17 11.51
N VAL A 711 -22.17 11.38 11.76
CA VAL A 711 -21.53 12.59 11.24
C VAL A 711 -21.10 13.45 12.42
N ARG A 712 -19.96 14.09 12.32
CA ARG A 712 -19.51 15.05 13.33
C ARG A 712 -20.52 16.19 13.45
N ARG A 713 -20.92 16.52 14.67
CA ARG A 713 -21.75 17.69 14.90
C ARG A 713 -21.01 18.97 14.49
N GLY A 714 -21.68 19.87 13.81
CA GLY A 714 -21.12 21.09 13.26
C GLY A 714 -20.49 20.90 11.87
N ALA A 715 -20.44 19.67 11.33
CA ALA A 715 -19.99 19.44 9.97
C ALA A 715 -20.93 20.09 8.94
N VAL A 716 -20.34 20.50 7.82
CA VAL A 716 -21.05 21.05 6.66
C VAL A 716 -20.71 20.17 5.46
N ILE A 717 -21.68 19.37 5.03
CA ILE A 717 -21.50 18.34 4.02
C ILE A 717 -22.05 18.84 2.68
N PRO A 718 -21.21 19.04 1.66
CA PRO A 718 -21.71 19.37 0.32
C PRO A 718 -22.39 18.15 -0.31
N VAL A 719 -23.62 18.31 -0.75
CA VAL A 719 -24.46 17.26 -1.34
C VAL A 719 -25.10 17.71 -2.64
N TYR A 720 -25.34 16.77 -3.56
CA TYR A 720 -26.10 17.04 -4.79
C TYR A 720 -27.58 16.77 -4.54
N PRO A 721 -28.49 17.74 -4.80
CA PRO A 721 -29.89 17.62 -4.35
C PRO A 721 -30.77 16.80 -5.30
N GLU A 722 -30.40 16.69 -6.58
CA GLU A 722 -31.27 16.14 -7.65
C GLU A 722 -30.82 14.68 -7.96
N HIS A 723 -31.78 13.89 -8.47
CA HIS A 723 -31.46 12.60 -9.08
C HIS A 723 -30.75 12.82 -10.43
N VAL A 724 -29.70 12.06 -10.67
CA VAL A 724 -28.98 12.02 -11.96
C VAL A 724 -28.71 10.56 -12.36
N GLU A 725 -28.63 10.30 -13.65
CA GLU A 725 -28.31 8.97 -14.20
C GLU A 725 -26.80 8.74 -14.32
N CYS A 726 -26.02 9.82 -14.37
CA CYS A 726 -24.55 9.80 -14.39
C CYS A 726 -24.00 11.17 -13.97
N THR A 727 -22.70 11.24 -13.70
CA THR A 727 -22.03 12.47 -13.26
C THR A 727 -21.98 13.56 -14.33
N ASP A 728 -22.08 13.22 -15.61
CA ASP A 728 -22.17 14.21 -16.72
C ASP A 728 -23.41 15.12 -16.61
N GLN A 729 -24.44 14.68 -15.89
CA GLN A 729 -25.66 15.46 -15.63
C GLN A 729 -25.57 16.39 -14.41
N MET A 730 -24.46 16.29 -13.65
CA MET A 730 -24.29 17.10 -12.45
C MET A 730 -23.87 18.53 -12.80
N ASP A 731 -24.69 19.48 -12.42
CA ASP A 731 -24.31 20.88 -12.38
C ASP A 731 -23.81 21.25 -10.98
N MET A 732 -22.50 21.36 -10.83
CA MET A 732 -21.86 21.60 -9.54
C MET A 732 -22.24 22.94 -8.90
N SER A 733 -22.85 23.86 -9.66
CA SER A 733 -23.41 25.11 -9.11
C SER A 733 -24.67 24.90 -8.25
N LYS A 734 -25.32 23.72 -8.36
CA LYS A 734 -26.50 23.32 -7.58
C LYS A 734 -26.16 22.61 -6.28
N VAL A 735 -24.90 22.45 -5.95
CA VAL A 735 -24.47 21.77 -4.71
C VAL A 735 -25.02 22.53 -3.50
N GLU A 736 -25.71 21.79 -2.64
CA GLU A 736 -26.25 22.29 -1.38
C GLU A 736 -25.37 21.92 -0.21
N GLN A 737 -25.48 22.66 0.90
CA GLN A 737 -24.73 22.38 2.14
C GLN A 737 -25.70 21.77 3.17
N LEU A 738 -25.43 20.51 3.53
CA LEU A 738 -26.13 19.85 4.61
C LEU A 738 -25.43 20.20 5.93
N ILE A 739 -26.11 20.98 6.77
CA ILE A 739 -25.55 21.43 8.07
C ILE A 739 -25.97 20.44 9.16
N ILE A 740 -24.98 19.90 9.85
CA ILE A 740 -25.19 18.92 10.94
C ILE A 740 -25.20 19.66 12.28
N ASP A 741 -26.29 20.33 12.57
CA ASP A 741 -26.52 21.07 13.82
C ASP A 741 -27.51 20.35 14.77
N GLU A 742 -27.91 21.00 15.82
CA GLU A 742 -28.87 20.47 16.80
C GLU A 742 -30.29 20.27 16.25
N HIS A 743 -30.59 20.86 15.10
CA HIS A 743 -31.90 20.78 14.44
C HIS A 743 -31.92 19.74 13.31
N PHE A 744 -30.76 19.14 13.00
CA PHE A 744 -30.67 18.11 11.96
C PHE A 744 -31.54 16.90 12.32
N LYS A 745 -32.42 16.48 11.42
CA LYS A 745 -33.42 15.40 11.62
C LYS A 745 -33.08 14.11 10.86
N GLY A 746 -31.90 14.03 10.29
CA GLY A 746 -31.51 12.92 9.42
C GLY A 746 -31.83 13.15 7.96
N ILE A 747 -31.32 12.28 7.11
CA ILE A 747 -31.61 12.22 5.68
C ILE A 747 -32.36 10.94 5.35
N ALA A 748 -33.30 11.01 4.40
CA ALA A 748 -33.91 9.79 3.85
C ALA A 748 -32.94 9.08 2.90
N LEU A 749 -32.98 7.74 2.97
CA LEU A 749 -32.36 6.85 2.00
C LEU A 749 -33.28 6.68 0.78
#